data_2f964786532f72bf41973aa135c01c7e
#
_entry.id   2f964786532f72bf41973aa135c01c7e
#
_cell.length_a   1.000
_cell.length_b   1.000
_cell.length_c   1.000
_cell.angle_alpha   90.00
_cell.angle_beta   90.00
_cell.angle_gamma   90.00
#
_symmetry.space_group_name_H-M   'P 1'
#
loop_
_entity.id
_entity.type
_entity.pdbx_description
1 polymer ?
#
loop_
_entity_poly.entity_id
_entity_poly.type
_entity_poly.pdbx_seq_one_letter_code
_entity_poly.pdbx_strand_id
1 'polypeptide(L)'
;VLIILLSAAIAALLAGYKPSLSPPALQPRETVAGVAQTNVLVDTKDSEIGDLEQATKDNSELAAQLAVKYALYLQSDHTRSLLGQAAGLHGQSISASGPFTLLLGRTNLSSKSTTSPNPIQVDNAYRLVLDVDGERPMLSLYAQAPNVRSAIAIVDGARALLVRHVVSQQSTAGARTANMVVVRTLGPTVSGRVGSGARWQLMIFVFVLVLALGMSLLAARGNRRRAVAAERAALLALDRLDEEPPPRSDDWPHTKRVLPWALAGFMAMLFLVPFDAIKLPINLPLNSSLDRPVLVALATLWLLTLAIISGAPRPRLKLTRVHVAVFAFFGLCCLGIALNGHALASMDEVSLVVKKLALLASYIVFFIVVASVIRPREVPRYAALMVGLGVIVAIATIVEYRLHYNIFYTLWGKVLTITIPSEFDAPDSIGRLTIYGSTSHPLELAALLAMVLPFAVVGLIDAATRRQRVLYTLAIGLLIAGGVATSRKTSLVAPAAAVLLLAAYRPRAVLRSLLTLAVVLGVLVHVTSPGALGSVVSQLEPGHFNSALTTTDRTERYDAVRPDIVSNLLLGRGYESYDPHVYRILDNEYLGLLITTGLLGVLAYLGIFGAMMSAAHRTIRGPDPVRSSLALAAFASVGVIAVASVLFDVLSFPHVPYLLFFVGAMIVTLREPSPAPEPARRRASAPSPLPLGDADQPLGPIQDDDRDDPRLPEPDYAPAPVRVRRQPAPVG
;
A
#
# COMPACT_ATOMS: atom_id res chain seq x y z
N VAL A 1 35.22 6.75 8.81
CA VAL A 1 34.22 5.95 9.54
C VAL A 1 33.93 6.59 10.89
N LEU A 2 34.97 6.85 11.72
CA LEU A 2 34.77 7.42 13.06
C LEU A 2 33.99 8.76 13.05
N ILE A 3 34.30 9.67 12.11
CA ILE A 3 33.60 10.96 11.98
C ILE A 3 32.14 10.74 11.64
N ILE A 4 31.81 9.75 10.81
CA ILE A 4 30.42 9.44 10.43
C ILE A 4 29.65 8.82 11.60
N LEU A 5 30.28 7.93 12.35
CA LEU A 5 29.71 7.37 13.58
C LEU A 5 29.44 8.47 14.61
N LEU A 6 30.40 9.38 14.79
CA LEU A 6 30.23 10.51 15.70
C LEU A 6 29.12 11.47 15.25
N SER A 7 29.07 11.81 13.97
CA SER A 7 28.01 12.68 13.43
C SER A 7 26.63 12.00 13.49
N ALA A 8 26.54 10.69 13.27
CA ALA A 8 25.31 9.93 13.43
C ALA A 8 24.86 9.90 14.91
N ALA A 9 25.79 9.71 15.85
CA ALA A 9 25.51 9.74 17.28
C ALA A 9 25.04 11.14 17.74
N ILE A 10 25.70 12.20 17.28
CA ILE A 10 25.31 13.58 17.59
C ILE A 10 23.92 13.89 17.00
N ALA A 11 23.65 13.52 15.74
CA ALA A 11 22.35 13.72 15.12
C ALA A 11 21.23 12.96 15.85
N ALA A 12 21.51 11.73 16.29
CA ALA A 12 20.58 10.93 17.08
C ALA A 12 20.30 11.58 18.46
N LEU A 13 21.36 12.06 19.16
CA LEU A 13 21.21 12.78 20.41
C LEU A 13 20.36 14.04 20.24
N LEU A 14 20.60 14.84 19.20
CA LEU A 14 19.84 16.05 18.92
C LEU A 14 18.39 15.75 18.50
N ALA A 15 18.10 14.57 17.97
CA ALA A 15 16.75 14.12 17.69
C ALA A 15 15.96 13.80 18.96
N GLY A 16 16.61 13.24 19.99
CA GLY A 16 15.97 12.87 21.27
C GLY A 16 16.03 13.94 22.34
N TYR A 17 17.03 14.85 22.28
CA TYR A 17 17.29 15.85 23.31
C TYR A 17 17.40 17.26 22.73
N LYS A 18 17.00 18.25 23.54
CA LYS A 18 17.27 19.67 23.26
C LYS A 18 18.42 20.13 24.14
N PRO A 19 19.49 20.73 23.59
CA PRO A 19 20.50 21.38 24.43
C PRO A 19 19.91 22.63 25.07
N SER A 20 20.01 22.73 26.40
CA SER A 20 19.72 23.92 27.19
C SER A 20 21.02 24.59 27.54
N LEU A 21 21.10 25.91 27.36
CA LEU A 21 22.31 26.70 27.65
C LEU A 21 22.31 27.26 29.08
N SER A 22 21.15 27.29 29.76
CA SER A 22 21.02 27.84 31.10
C SER A 22 19.95 27.08 31.93
N PRO A 23 20.36 26.19 32.83
CA PRO A 23 21.69 25.60 33.01
C PRO A 23 22.08 24.70 31.83
N PRO A 24 23.41 24.47 31.57
CA PRO A 24 23.84 23.60 30.48
C PRO A 24 23.41 22.15 30.78
N ALA A 25 22.39 21.68 30.06
CA ALA A 25 21.85 20.34 30.23
C ALA A 25 21.20 19.86 28.92
N LEU A 26 21.19 18.54 28.71
CA LEU A 26 20.42 17.89 27.65
C LEU A 26 19.03 17.56 28.20
N GLN A 27 18.03 18.34 27.80
CA GLN A 27 16.65 18.10 28.19
C GLN A 27 15.99 17.13 27.20
N PRO A 28 15.37 16.02 27.65
CA PRO A 28 14.67 15.12 26.76
C PRO A 28 13.55 15.88 26.03
N ARG A 29 13.38 15.59 24.75
CA ARG A 29 12.26 16.13 23.95
C ARG A 29 10.92 15.46 24.28
N GLU A 30 10.88 14.66 25.34
CA GLU A 30 9.65 14.10 25.88
C GLU A 30 8.81 15.20 26.51
N THR A 31 7.59 15.33 26.03
CA THR A 31 6.55 16.07 26.73
C THR A 31 5.72 15.05 27.51
N VAL A 32 5.74 15.12 28.82
CA VAL A 32 4.86 14.35 29.69
C VAL A 32 3.67 15.26 30.01
N ALA A 33 2.48 14.85 29.57
CA ALA A 33 1.25 15.56 29.94
C ALA A 33 0.53 14.81 31.06
N GLY A 34 -0.03 15.56 31.98
CA GLY A 34 -1.04 15.06 32.91
C GLY A 34 -2.40 15.02 32.23
N VAL A 35 -3.13 13.93 32.40
CA VAL A 35 -4.50 13.76 31.89
C VAL A 35 -5.44 13.42 33.00
N ALA A 36 -6.69 13.89 32.89
CA ALA A 36 -7.77 13.55 33.81
C ALA A 36 -9.07 13.38 32.99
N GLN A 37 -9.91 12.46 33.45
CA GLN A 37 -11.20 12.17 32.82
C GLN A 37 -12.28 12.02 33.94
N THR A 38 -13.46 12.58 33.70
CA THR A 38 -14.66 12.26 34.45
C THR A 38 -15.86 12.17 33.53
N ASN A 39 -16.78 11.29 33.85
CA ASN A 39 -18.05 11.16 33.14
C ASN A 39 -19.18 11.78 33.99
N VAL A 40 -20.02 12.54 33.32
CA VAL A 40 -21.12 13.27 33.93
C VAL A 40 -22.41 12.83 33.28
N LEU A 41 -23.38 12.42 34.09
CA LEU A 41 -24.74 12.09 33.67
C LEU A 41 -25.62 13.33 33.88
N VAL A 42 -26.37 13.68 32.85
CA VAL A 42 -27.44 14.68 32.93
C VAL A 42 -28.74 13.94 33.18
N ASP A 43 -29.32 14.14 34.38
CA ASP A 43 -30.47 13.38 34.86
C ASP A 43 -31.46 14.31 35.54
N THR A 44 -32.64 13.83 35.87
CA THR A 44 -33.61 14.53 36.74
C THR A 44 -33.40 14.17 38.20
N LYS A 45 -33.99 14.95 39.12
CA LYS A 45 -33.83 14.72 40.56
C LYS A 45 -34.32 13.35 41.00
N ASP A 46 -35.42 12.89 40.41
CA ASP A 46 -36.06 11.62 40.71
C ASP A 46 -35.53 10.47 39.85
N SER A 47 -34.46 10.74 39.06
CA SER A 47 -33.75 9.76 38.22
C SER A 47 -34.66 8.97 37.28
N GLU A 48 -35.49 9.64 36.51
CA GLU A 48 -36.37 9.01 35.50
C GLU A 48 -35.62 8.09 34.54
N ILE A 49 -34.30 8.30 34.33
CA ILE A 49 -33.43 7.45 33.51
C ILE A 49 -33.06 6.15 34.22
N GLY A 50 -33.08 6.14 35.57
CA GLY A 50 -32.80 4.96 36.39
C GLY A 50 -34.02 4.08 36.64
N ASP A 51 -35.22 4.56 36.35
CA ASP A 51 -36.46 3.81 36.47
C ASP A 51 -36.86 3.21 35.11
N LEU A 52 -36.58 1.91 34.92
CA LEU A 52 -36.82 1.18 33.68
C LEU A 52 -38.32 1.06 33.32
N GLU A 53 -39.23 1.24 34.27
CA GLU A 53 -40.68 1.23 34.03
C GLU A 53 -41.21 2.59 33.53
N GLN A 54 -40.53 3.70 33.91
CA GLN A 54 -40.97 5.05 33.55
C GLN A 54 -40.06 5.70 32.47
N ALA A 55 -38.96 5.10 32.10
CA ALA A 55 -38.04 5.63 31.09
C ALA A 55 -38.73 5.64 29.70
N THR A 56 -39.32 6.74 29.36
CA THR A 56 -39.81 6.98 28.00
C THR A 56 -38.66 7.38 27.11
N LYS A 57 -38.67 6.92 25.84
CA LYS A 57 -37.66 7.25 24.86
C LYS A 57 -37.47 8.77 24.70
N ASP A 58 -38.54 9.51 24.85
CA ASP A 58 -38.54 10.98 24.72
C ASP A 58 -37.76 11.68 25.83
N ASN A 59 -37.77 11.16 27.07
CA ASN A 59 -37.04 11.75 28.19
C ASN A 59 -35.53 11.54 28.09
N SER A 60 -35.12 10.37 27.62
CA SER A 60 -33.68 10.09 27.40
C SER A 60 -33.10 10.91 26.24
N GLU A 61 -33.88 11.13 25.19
CA GLU A 61 -33.48 11.96 24.06
C GLU A 61 -33.39 13.45 24.44
N LEU A 62 -34.32 13.96 25.25
CA LEU A 62 -34.28 15.33 25.77
C LEU A 62 -33.07 15.54 26.68
N ALA A 63 -32.76 14.57 27.57
CA ALA A 63 -31.60 14.66 28.46
C ALA A 63 -30.28 14.57 27.65
N ALA A 64 -30.22 13.81 26.56
CA ALA A 64 -29.08 13.78 25.64
C ALA A 64 -28.89 15.12 24.91
N GLN A 65 -29.98 15.78 24.48
CA GLN A 65 -29.94 17.14 23.91
C GLN A 65 -29.46 18.17 24.90
N LEU A 66 -29.84 18.04 26.16
CA LEU A 66 -29.35 18.91 27.25
C LEU A 66 -27.85 18.71 27.52
N ALA A 67 -27.34 17.47 27.44
CA ALA A 67 -25.91 17.19 27.55
C ALA A 67 -25.12 17.90 26.46
N VAL A 68 -25.63 17.90 25.22
CA VAL A 68 -25.04 18.65 24.08
C VAL A 68 -25.02 20.15 24.36
N LYS A 69 -26.15 20.71 24.83
CA LYS A 69 -26.25 22.14 25.18
C LYS A 69 -25.24 22.53 26.27
N TYR A 70 -25.05 21.68 27.26
CA TYR A 70 -24.09 21.93 28.34
C TYR A 70 -22.62 21.79 27.87
N ALA A 71 -22.34 20.91 26.94
CA ALA A 71 -21.04 20.87 26.30
C ALA A 71 -20.73 22.16 25.53
N LEU A 72 -21.69 22.69 24.76
CA LEU A 72 -21.56 23.97 24.07
C LEU A 72 -21.36 25.15 25.03
N TYR A 73 -22.02 25.12 26.19
CA TYR A 73 -21.77 26.12 27.23
C TYR A 73 -20.33 26.09 27.71
N LEU A 74 -19.79 24.90 28.03
CA LEU A 74 -18.40 24.77 28.49
C LEU A 74 -17.38 25.17 27.41
N GLN A 75 -17.75 25.11 26.16
CA GLN A 75 -16.90 25.47 25.02
C GLN A 75 -16.90 27.00 24.76
N SER A 76 -17.85 27.74 25.28
CA SER A 76 -17.97 29.17 25.02
C SER A 76 -16.77 29.98 25.56
N ASP A 77 -16.39 31.06 24.85
CA ASP A 77 -15.26 31.92 25.24
C ASP A 77 -15.39 32.50 26.63
N HIS A 78 -16.64 32.85 27.03
CA HIS A 78 -16.93 33.32 28.36
C HIS A 78 -16.63 32.27 29.43
N THR A 79 -17.06 31.02 29.21
CA THR A 79 -16.83 29.92 30.15
C THR A 79 -15.36 29.52 30.21
N ARG A 80 -14.60 29.63 29.13
CA ARG A 80 -13.15 29.37 29.12
C ARG A 80 -12.38 30.30 30.05
N SER A 81 -12.76 31.58 30.12
CA SER A 81 -12.15 32.52 31.05
C SER A 81 -12.47 32.20 32.51
N LEU A 82 -13.72 31.79 32.81
CA LEU A 82 -14.16 31.33 34.12
C LEU A 82 -13.53 29.99 34.52
N LEU A 83 -13.25 29.12 33.54
CA LEU A 83 -12.65 27.81 33.78
C LEU A 83 -11.23 27.93 34.34
N GLY A 84 -10.44 28.88 33.85
CA GLY A 84 -9.11 29.15 34.39
C GLY A 84 -9.16 29.58 35.85
N GLN A 85 -10.17 30.42 36.23
CA GLN A 85 -10.40 30.82 37.62
C GLN A 85 -10.90 29.66 38.49
N ALA A 86 -11.88 28.89 37.99
CA ALA A 86 -12.47 27.75 38.71
C ALA A 86 -11.44 26.61 38.93
N ALA A 87 -10.49 26.42 38.01
CA ALA A 87 -9.40 25.48 38.14
C ALA A 87 -8.21 26.01 38.96
N GLY A 88 -8.22 27.25 39.43
CA GLY A 88 -7.10 27.87 40.14
C GLY A 88 -5.87 28.11 39.25
N LEU A 89 -6.05 28.13 37.91
CA LEU A 89 -4.99 28.30 36.91
C LEU A 89 -5.00 29.76 36.40
N HIS A 90 -4.75 30.70 37.26
CA HIS A 90 -4.80 32.11 36.93
C HIS A 90 -3.77 32.50 35.87
N GLY A 91 -4.22 33.18 34.82
CA GLY A 91 -3.35 33.62 33.72
C GLY A 91 -3.02 32.55 32.66
N GLN A 92 -3.54 31.33 32.76
CA GLN A 92 -3.38 30.30 31.75
C GLN A 92 -4.58 30.28 30.79
N SER A 93 -4.30 30.22 29.49
CA SER A 93 -5.35 30.03 28.50
C SER A 93 -5.69 28.54 28.38
N ILE A 94 -6.92 28.17 28.73
CA ILE A 94 -7.43 26.82 28.58
C ILE A 94 -8.21 26.76 27.27
N SER A 95 -7.78 25.90 26.33
CA SER A 95 -8.54 25.63 25.11
C SER A 95 -9.62 24.61 25.43
N ALA A 96 -10.87 24.89 25.08
CA ALA A 96 -11.96 23.93 25.15
C ALA A 96 -12.37 23.54 23.73
N SER A 97 -12.35 22.25 23.43
CA SER A 97 -12.80 21.69 22.17
C SER A 97 -13.84 20.62 22.43
N GLY A 98 -14.87 20.56 21.59
CA GLY A 98 -15.89 19.52 21.67
C GLY A 98 -15.82 18.57 20.49
N PRO A 99 -16.58 17.45 20.54
CA PRO A 99 -16.75 16.53 19.42
C PRO A 99 -17.43 17.21 18.24
N PHE A 100 -18.08 18.33 18.51
CA PHE A 100 -18.63 19.24 17.53
C PHE A 100 -17.68 20.41 17.31
N THR A 101 -16.63 20.20 16.55
CA THR A 101 -16.21 21.27 15.68
C THR A 101 -17.34 21.37 14.67
N LEU A 102 -18.40 22.11 15.02
CA LEU A 102 -19.44 22.53 14.11
C LEU A 102 -18.73 23.31 13.01
N LEU A 103 -18.31 22.60 11.98
CA LEU A 103 -18.08 23.19 10.69
C LEU A 103 -19.44 23.73 10.26
N LEU A 104 -19.61 25.04 10.44
CA LEU A 104 -20.75 25.78 9.92
C LEU A 104 -21.01 25.31 8.50
N GLY A 105 -22.08 24.56 8.28
CA GLY A 105 -22.48 23.99 6.99
C GLY A 105 -22.73 22.50 6.93
N ARG A 106 -22.51 21.70 7.98
CA ARG A 106 -22.81 20.27 7.99
C ARG A 106 -24.10 19.96 8.72
N THR A 107 -25.16 19.77 7.96
CA THR A 107 -26.49 19.38 8.43
C THR A 107 -26.71 17.87 8.54
N ASN A 108 -25.69 17.07 8.67
CA ASN A 108 -25.85 15.62 8.87
C ASN A 108 -25.22 15.18 10.18
N LEU A 109 -25.98 15.28 11.24
CA LEU A 109 -25.82 14.55 12.49
C LEU A 109 -26.08 13.05 12.24
N SER A 110 -25.23 12.41 11.47
CA SER A 110 -25.19 10.97 11.40
C SER A 110 -24.39 10.47 12.61
N SER A 111 -25.12 9.92 13.55
CA SER A 111 -24.72 9.44 14.87
C SER A 111 -23.75 8.26 14.91
N LYS A 112 -22.91 8.04 13.92
CA LYS A 112 -22.07 6.82 13.84
C LYS A 112 -20.59 7.01 13.63
N SER A 113 -20.00 8.13 13.94
CA SER A 113 -18.53 8.20 13.91
C SER A 113 -17.98 9.07 15.04
N THR A 114 -18.13 8.60 16.23
CA THR A 114 -17.28 9.03 17.35
C THR A 114 -16.00 8.21 17.39
N THR A 115 -15.18 8.28 16.35
CA THR A 115 -13.76 8.27 16.60
C THR A 115 -13.44 9.63 17.18
N SER A 116 -13.52 9.71 18.51
CA SER A 116 -12.99 10.83 19.27
C SER A 116 -11.61 11.13 18.70
N PRO A 117 -11.33 12.32 18.12
CA PRO A 117 -9.98 12.68 17.76
C PRO A 117 -9.16 12.46 19.01
N ASN A 118 -8.04 11.76 18.92
CA ASN A 118 -7.24 11.41 20.09
C ASN A 118 -7.10 12.67 20.96
N PRO A 119 -7.83 12.79 22.07
CA PRO A 119 -7.98 14.07 22.79
C PRO A 119 -6.65 14.49 23.41
N ILE A 120 -5.68 13.59 23.42
CA ILE A 120 -4.40 13.75 24.08
C ILE A 120 -3.33 14.03 23.00
N GLN A 121 -3.08 15.32 22.78
CA GLN A 121 -1.86 15.76 22.12
C GLN A 121 -0.81 15.99 23.20
N VAL A 122 0.20 15.16 23.30
CA VAL A 122 1.22 15.24 24.35
C VAL A 122 2.07 16.51 24.15
N ASP A 123 1.53 17.65 24.61
CA ASP A 123 2.18 18.95 24.67
C ASP A 123 1.94 19.61 26.05
N ASN A 124 2.53 20.77 26.27
CA ASN A 124 2.37 21.51 27.52
C ASN A 124 1.13 22.42 27.55
N ALA A 125 0.17 22.23 26.64
CA ALA A 125 -1.03 23.06 26.59
C ALA A 125 -2.07 22.59 27.58
N TYR A 126 -2.85 23.58 28.12
CA TYR A 126 -4.01 23.31 28.95
C TYR A 126 -5.23 23.15 28.05
N ARG A 127 -5.84 21.96 28.06
CA ARG A 127 -6.97 21.61 27.18
C ARG A 127 -8.08 20.93 27.95
N LEU A 128 -9.31 21.28 27.60
CA LEU A 128 -10.52 20.55 27.97
C LEU A 128 -11.15 20.02 26.68
N VAL A 129 -11.35 18.70 26.58
CA VAL A 129 -12.07 18.07 25.51
C VAL A 129 -13.37 17.51 26.04
N LEU A 130 -14.44 17.82 25.32
CA LEU A 130 -15.81 17.47 25.68
C LEU A 130 -16.29 16.42 24.68
N ASP A 131 -16.73 15.28 25.18
CA ASP A 131 -17.33 14.22 24.39
C ASP A 131 -18.75 13.95 24.86
N VAL A 132 -19.71 13.99 23.94
CA VAL A 132 -21.12 13.76 24.21
C VAL A 132 -21.61 12.62 23.37
N ASP A 133 -22.19 11.63 24.03
CA ASP A 133 -22.91 10.56 23.33
C ASP A 133 -24.29 11.13 22.92
N GLY A 134 -24.51 11.27 21.61
CA GLY A 134 -25.77 11.84 21.08
C GLY A 134 -27.02 10.99 21.39
N GLU A 135 -26.87 9.76 21.80
CA GLU A 135 -27.95 8.83 22.15
C GLU A 135 -28.12 8.65 23.64
N ARG A 136 -27.13 9.05 24.47
CA ARG A 136 -27.11 8.89 25.91
C ARG A 136 -26.93 10.25 26.60
N PRO A 137 -27.57 10.50 27.74
CA PRO A 137 -27.43 11.75 28.43
C PRO A 137 -26.11 11.86 29.22
N MET A 138 -25.01 11.48 28.55
CA MET A 138 -23.67 11.45 29.15
C MET A 138 -22.75 12.47 28.49
N LEU A 139 -22.02 13.20 29.35
CA LEU A 139 -20.97 14.13 28.95
C LEU A 139 -19.65 13.66 29.58
N SER A 140 -18.70 13.29 28.74
CA SER A 140 -17.33 12.93 29.14
C SER A 140 -16.43 14.15 29.07
N LEU A 141 -15.78 14.49 30.18
CA LEU A 141 -14.85 15.61 30.30
C LEU A 141 -13.44 15.06 30.36
N TYR A 142 -12.62 15.37 29.37
CA TYR A 142 -11.19 15.00 29.29
C TYR A 142 -10.36 16.28 29.45
N ALA A 143 -9.41 16.30 30.36
CA ALA A 143 -8.49 17.41 30.47
C ALA A 143 -7.04 16.95 30.28
N GLN A 144 -6.27 17.83 29.67
CA GLN A 144 -4.83 17.74 29.54
C GLN A 144 -4.17 18.97 30.09
N ALA A 145 -3.07 18.79 30.81
CA ALA A 145 -2.26 19.88 31.35
C ALA A 145 -0.81 19.43 31.49
N PRO A 146 0.16 20.31 31.71
CA PRO A 146 1.57 19.93 31.94
C PRO A 146 1.78 18.96 33.12
N ASN A 147 0.85 18.90 34.07
CA ASN A 147 0.90 17.98 35.21
C ASN A 147 -0.50 17.45 35.56
N VAL A 148 -0.54 16.31 36.26
CA VAL A 148 -1.77 15.62 36.64
C VAL A 148 -2.68 16.48 37.55
N ARG A 149 -2.10 17.25 38.47
CA ARG A 149 -2.88 18.10 39.37
C ARG A 149 -3.66 19.17 38.62
N SER A 150 -3.01 19.80 37.64
CA SER A 150 -3.66 20.80 36.79
C SER A 150 -4.73 20.19 35.89
N ALA A 151 -4.53 18.96 35.38
CA ALA A 151 -5.55 18.27 34.61
C ALA A 151 -6.77 17.93 35.44
N ILE A 152 -6.61 17.44 36.67
CA ILE A 152 -7.70 17.21 37.62
C ILE A 152 -8.42 18.52 37.91
N ALA A 153 -7.68 19.61 38.20
CA ALA A 153 -8.25 20.91 38.49
C ALA A 153 -9.11 21.45 37.34
N ILE A 154 -8.74 21.21 36.07
CA ILE A 154 -9.53 21.59 34.88
C ILE A 154 -10.85 20.83 34.86
N VAL A 155 -10.81 19.49 35.03
CA VAL A 155 -12.00 18.64 35.00
C VAL A 155 -12.95 19.03 36.16
N ASP A 156 -12.44 19.18 37.38
CA ASP A 156 -13.23 19.54 38.54
C ASP A 156 -13.78 20.97 38.42
N GLY A 157 -12.99 21.90 37.88
CA GLY A 157 -13.41 23.26 37.57
C GLY A 157 -14.54 23.30 36.52
N ALA A 158 -14.42 22.53 35.46
CA ALA A 158 -15.45 22.41 34.42
C ALA A 158 -16.75 21.85 34.99
N ARG A 159 -16.65 20.80 35.80
CA ARG A 159 -17.79 20.20 36.50
C ARG A 159 -18.46 21.20 37.43
N ALA A 160 -17.69 21.92 38.22
CA ALA A 160 -18.23 22.93 39.17
C ALA A 160 -18.91 24.10 38.45
N LEU A 161 -18.39 24.54 37.33
CA LEU A 161 -19.00 25.54 36.46
C LEU A 161 -20.31 25.03 35.86
N LEU A 162 -20.33 23.79 35.38
CA LEU A 162 -21.53 23.17 34.83
C LEU A 162 -22.65 23.09 35.87
N VAL A 163 -22.36 22.57 37.06
CA VAL A 163 -23.33 22.47 38.14
C VAL A 163 -23.87 23.86 38.51
N ARG A 164 -23.01 24.87 38.68
CA ARG A 164 -23.42 26.26 38.98
C ARG A 164 -24.32 26.83 37.88
N HIS A 165 -23.98 26.59 36.62
CA HIS A 165 -24.78 27.08 35.49
C HIS A 165 -26.16 26.45 35.45
N VAL A 166 -26.25 25.12 35.63
CA VAL A 166 -27.53 24.39 35.68
C VAL A 166 -28.40 24.91 36.82
N VAL A 167 -27.86 25.04 38.03
CA VAL A 167 -28.58 25.55 39.20
C VAL A 167 -29.04 27.00 38.98
N SER A 168 -28.18 27.87 38.45
CA SER A 168 -28.52 29.27 38.14
C SER A 168 -29.65 29.39 37.11
N GLN A 169 -29.58 28.63 36.03
CA GLN A 169 -30.63 28.64 35.00
C GLN A 169 -31.99 28.19 35.56
N GLN A 170 -31.99 27.15 36.38
CA GLN A 170 -33.23 26.61 36.98
C GLN A 170 -33.85 27.53 37.99
N SER A 171 -33.02 28.18 38.84
CA SER A 171 -33.50 29.17 39.79
C SER A 171 -34.11 30.39 39.10
N THR A 172 -33.51 30.86 38.01
CA THR A 172 -34.03 31.99 37.22
C THR A 172 -35.32 31.63 36.47
N ALA A 173 -35.45 30.38 36.03
CA ALA A 173 -36.64 29.89 35.30
C ALA A 173 -37.79 29.48 36.24
N GLY A 174 -37.64 29.51 37.56
CA GLY A 174 -38.67 29.08 38.50
C GLY A 174 -39.05 27.61 38.38
N ALA A 175 -38.10 26.74 38.04
CA ALA A 175 -38.34 25.33 37.80
C ALA A 175 -38.88 24.60 39.04
N ARG A 176 -39.92 23.75 38.87
CA ARG A 176 -40.45 22.93 39.97
C ARG A 176 -39.39 21.91 40.42
N THR A 177 -39.33 21.64 41.71
CA THR A 177 -38.30 20.79 42.34
C THR A 177 -38.25 19.36 41.74
N ALA A 178 -39.39 18.83 41.32
CA ALA A 178 -39.47 17.48 40.69
C ALA A 178 -38.84 17.40 39.28
N ASN A 179 -38.86 18.51 38.54
CA ASN A 179 -38.37 18.57 37.17
C ASN A 179 -36.99 19.23 37.07
N MET A 180 -36.28 19.35 38.20
CA MET A 180 -34.93 19.91 38.20
C MET A 180 -33.91 18.92 37.57
N VAL A 181 -33.17 19.40 36.57
CA VAL A 181 -32.03 18.68 36.02
C VAL A 181 -30.90 18.63 37.04
N VAL A 182 -30.35 17.48 37.27
CA VAL A 182 -29.22 17.23 38.14
C VAL A 182 -28.03 16.69 37.34
N VAL A 183 -26.88 17.24 37.63
CA VAL A 183 -25.63 16.79 37.01
C VAL A 183 -24.93 15.86 38.00
N ARG A 184 -24.93 14.56 37.70
CA ARG A 184 -24.33 13.52 38.54
C ARG A 184 -23.01 13.02 37.96
N THR A 185 -22.01 12.79 38.80
CA THR A 185 -20.75 12.16 38.35
C THR A 185 -20.90 10.65 38.35
N LEU A 186 -20.49 10.02 37.26
CA LEU A 186 -20.39 8.58 37.13
C LEU A 186 -18.98 8.13 37.53
N GLY A 187 -18.78 7.91 38.81
CA GLY A 187 -17.49 7.48 39.36
C GLY A 187 -16.50 8.62 39.70
N PRO A 188 -15.35 8.28 40.27
CA PRO A 188 -14.28 9.23 40.58
C PRO A 188 -13.56 9.70 39.33
N THR A 189 -12.94 10.88 39.40
CA THR A 189 -12.06 11.39 38.34
C THR A 189 -10.85 10.47 38.19
N VAL A 190 -10.71 9.86 37.02
CA VAL A 190 -9.56 9.04 36.68
C VAL A 190 -8.46 9.93 36.11
N SER A 191 -7.25 9.79 36.61
CA SER A 191 -6.12 10.61 36.16
C SER A 191 -4.85 9.82 35.99
N GLY A 192 -3.98 10.28 35.12
CA GLY A 192 -2.72 9.61 34.80
C GLY A 192 -1.70 10.55 34.15
N ARG A 193 -0.51 10.00 33.91
CA ARG A 193 0.51 10.65 33.09
C ARG A 193 0.55 9.96 31.74
N VAL A 194 0.46 10.74 30.69
CA VAL A 194 0.67 10.25 29.32
C VAL A 194 1.94 10.93 28.80
N GLY A 195 2.97 10.13 28.55
CA GLY A 195 4.20 10.61 27.92
C GLY A 195 4.26 10.08 26.49
N SER A 196 4.72 10.89 25.55
CA SER A 196 5.30 10.32 24.35
C SER A 196 6.56 9.63 24.82
N GLY A 197 6.55 8.31 24.90
CA GLY A 197 7.69 7.52 25.39
C GLY A 197 8.99 7.93 24.71
N ALA A 198 10.12 7.65 25.33
CA ALA A 198 11.43 8.09 24.89
C ALA A 198 11.55 7.96 23.37
N ARG A 199 11.85 9.04 22.70
CA ARG A 199 12.09 9.06 21.24
C ARG A 199 13.35 8.30 20.83
N TRP A 200 13.75 7.29 21.67
CA TRP A 200 14.89 6.43 21.38
C TRP A 200 14.79 5.75 20.02
N GLN A 201 13.58 5.46 19.59
CA GLN A 201 13.28 4.91 18.26
C GLN A 201 13.57 5.93 17.15
N LEU A 202 13.17 7.19 17.34
CA LEU A 202 13.53 8.29 16.45
C LEU A 202 15.06 8.48 16.45
N MET A 203 15.69 8.37 17.61
CA MET A 203 17.15 8.45 17.74
C MET A 203 17.84 7.33 16.96
N ILE A 204 17.39 6.08 17.09
CA ILE A 204 17.92 4.94 16.33
C ILE A 204 17.69 5.15 14.83
N PHE A 205 16.49 5.59 14.44
CA PHE A 205 16.18 5.86 13.03
C PHE A 205 17.10 6.92 12.43
N VAL A 206 17.28 8.06 13.12
CA VAL A 206 18.18 9.13 12.69
C VAL A 206 19.62 8.67 12.67
N PHE A 207 20.05 7.89 13.67
CA PHE A 207 21.39 7.31 13.72
C PHE A 207 21.65 6.41 12.50
N VAL A 208 20.75 5.47 12.21
CA VAL A 208 20.87 4.54 11.07
C VAL A 208 20.84 5.30 9.75
N LEU A 209 19.97 6.30 9.62
CA LEU A 209 19.86 7.11 8.41
C LEU A 209 21.14 7.91 8.13
N VAL A 210 21.67 8.62 9.14
CA VAL A 210 22.90 9.43 8.99
C VAL A 210 24.12 8.54 8.78
N LEU A 211 24.15 7.39 9.47
CA LEU A 211 25.21 6.38 9.27
C LEU A 211 25.16 5.83 7.83
N ALA A 212 23.99 5.46 7.34
CA ALA A 212 23.79 4.96 5.98
C ALA A 212 24.20 5.99 4.92
N LEU A 213 23.77 7.24 5.07
CA LEU A 213 24.13 8.34 4.17
C LEU A 213 25.65 8.61 4.22
N GLY A 214 26.24 8.65 5.40
CA GLY A 214 27.66 8.88 5.59
C GLY A 214 28.52 7.76 5.01
N MET A 215 28.13 6.50 5.24
CA MET A 215 28.80 5.34 4.66
C MET A 215 28.66 5.30 3.13
N SER A 216 27.48 5.70 2.60
CA SER A 216 27.23 5.83 1.18
C SER A 216 28.15 6.86 0.51
N LEU A 217 28.34 8.01 1.14
CA LEU A 217 29.27 9.06 0.68
C LEU A 217 30.73 8.62 0.71
N LEU A 218 31.13 7.89 1.76
CA LEU A 218 32.48 7.32 1.88
C LEU A 218 32.74 6.27 0.79
N ALA A 219 31.77 5.36 0.57
CA ALA A 219 31.87 4.34 -0.44
C ALA A 219 31.88 4.95 -1.86
N ALA A 220 31.09 6.00 -2.13
CA ALA A 220 31.11 6.72 -3.40
C ALA A 220 32.49 7.37 -3.69
N ARG A 221 33.12 7.93 -2.63
CA ARG A 221 34.50 8.45 -2.74
C ARG A 221 35.55 7.35 -2.95
N GLY A 222 35.41 6.20 -2.26
CA GLY A 222 36.28 5.04 -2.42
C GLY A 222 36.16 4.40 -3.80
N ASN A 223 34.95 4.31 -4.33
CA ASN A 223 34.68 3.73 -5.63
C ASN A 223 35.15 4.59 -6.81
N ARG A 224 35.14 5.92 -6.70
CA ARG A 224 35.76 6.78 -7.72
C ARG A 224 37.27 6.49 -7.84
N ARG A 225 37.98 6.27 -6.73
CA ARG A 225 39.41 5.93 -6.74
C ARG A 225 39.65 4.53 -7.30
N ARG A 226 38.77 3.56 -7.00
CA ARG A 226 38.85 2.18 -7.53
C ARG A 226 38.46 2.08 -9.00
N ALA A 227 37.48 2.87 -9.47
CA ALA A 227 37.09 2.91 -10.87
C ALA A 227 38.25 3.43 -11.77
N VAL A 228 38.94 4.48 -11.33
CA VAL A 228 40.12 5.00 -12.04
C VAL A 228 41.28 4.00 -12.01
N ALA A 229 41.46 3.25 -10.91
CA ALA A 229 42.47 2.20 -10.81
C ALA A 229 42.12 0.97 -11.64
N ALA A 230 40.82 0.58 -11.70
CA ALA A 230 40.31 -0.52 -12.51
C ALA A 230 40.37 -0.22 -14.03
N GLU A 231 40.10 1.03 -14.41
CA GLU A 231 40.25 1.48 -15.79
C GLU A 231 41.71 1.43 -16.26
N ARG A 232 42.65 1.81 -15.40
CA ARG A 232 44.11 1.64 -15.64
C ARG A 232 44.52 0.17 -15.67
N ALA A 233 43.96 -0.69 -14.80
CA ALA A 233 44.24 -2.11 -14.78
C ALA A 233 43.62 -2.83 -16.00
N ALA A 234 42.42 -2.41 -16.47
CA ALA A 234 41.79 -2.95 -17.66
C ALA A 234 42.58 -2.61 -18.94
N LEU A 235 43.17 -1.41 -19.01
CA LEU A 235 44.09 -1.05 -20.12
C LEU A 235 45.38 -1.88 -20.13
N LEU A 236 45.84 -2.35 -18.98
CA LEU A 236 47.00 -3.21 -18.83
C LEU A 236 46.70 -4.71 -18.96
N ALA A 237 45.41 -5.10 -18.84
CA ALA A 237 44.96 -6.49 -18.92
C ALA A 237 44.44 -6.89 -20.33
N LEU A 238 44.44 -5.99 -21.30
CA LEU A 238 44.15 -6.28 -22.70
C LEU A 238 45.14 -7.24 -23.35
N ASP A 239 46.23 -7.56 -22.67
CA ASP A 239 47.32 -8.40 -23.15
C ASP A 239 47.31 -9.85 -22.58
N ARG A 240 46.30 -10.24 -21.80
CA ARG A 240 46.18 -11.59 -21.23
C ARG A 240 44.78 -12.14 -21.43
N LEU A 241 44.55 -12.77 -22.56
CA LEU A 241 43.33 -13.53 -22.85
C LEU A 241 43.54 -15.01 -22.46
N ASP A 242 43.36 -15.30 -21.16
CA ASP A 242 43.10 -16.67 -20.73
C ASP A 242 41.61 -16.91 -20.61
N GLU A 243 41.10 -17.96 -21.23
CA GLU A 243 39.68 -18.34 -21.32
C GLU A 243 39.12 -18.69 -19.91
N GLU A 244 38.40 -17.77 -19.29
CA GLU A 244 37.53 -18.10 -18.14
C GLU A 244 36.24 -18.79 -18.63
N PRO A 245 35.81 -19.89 -17.96
CA PRO A 245 34.52 -20.50 -18.26
C PRO A 245 33.37 -19.49 -18.09
N PRO A 246 32.30 -19.60 -18.93
CA PRO A 246 31.22 -18.61 -18.88
C PRO A 246 30.64 -18.49 -17.48
N PRO A 247 30.52 -17.28 -16.94
CA PRO A 247 30.06 -17.05 -15.56
C PRO A 247 28.67 -17.65 -15.38
N ARG A 248 28.51 -18.48 -14.34
CA ARG A 248 27.20 -18.98 -13.90
C ARG A 248 26.25 -17.81 -13.74
N SER A 249 25.02 -17.92 -14.23
CA SER A 249 24.03 -16.83 -14.16
C SER A 249 23.81 -16.41 -12.69
N ASP A 250 24.25 -15.19 -12.33
CA ASP A 250 24.03 -14.58 -11.01
C ASP A 250 22.66 -13.90 -10.96
N ASP A 251 21.62 -14.63 -11.37
CA ASP A 251 20.23 -14.16 -11.34
C ASP A 251 19.46 -14.85 -10.20
N TRP A 252 18.58 -14.09 -9.53
CA TRP A 252 17.71 -14.65 -8.50
C TRP A 252 16.91 -15.88 -9.04
N PRO A 253 16.76 -16.98 -8.29
CA PRO A 253 17.13 -17.21 -6.89
C PRO A 253 18.55 -17.73 -6.63
N HIS A 254 19.42 -17.83 -7.63
CA HIS A 254 20.78 -18.36 -7.50
C HIS A 254 21.83 -17.28 -7.22
N THR A 255 21.38 -16.03 -7.08
CA THR A 255 22.23 -14.88 -6.82
C THR A 255 22.71 -14.79 -5.38
N LYS A 256 23.93 -14.27 -5.21
CA LYS A 256 24.47 -13.86 -3.89
C LYS A 256 24.11 -12.42 -3.54
N ARG A 257 23.43 -11.69 -4.43
CA ARG A 257 22.98 -10.32 -4.19
C ARG A 257 21.86 -10.29 -3.16
N VAL A 258 21.96 -9.44 -2.15
CA VAL A 258 20.99 -9.35 -1.04
C VAL A 258 19.68 -8.71 -1.47
N LEU A 259 19.71 -7.67 -2.31
CA LEU A 259 18.52 -6.91 -2.72
C LEU A 259 17.42 -7.75 -3.40
N PRO A 260 17.71 -8.64 -4.38
CA PRO A 260 16.68 -9.51 -4.95
C PRO A 260 16.00 -10.40 -3.90
N TRP A 261 16.75 -10.90 -2.90
CA TRP A 261 16.19 -11.66 -1.79
C TRP A 261 15.34 -10.80 -0.85
N ALA A 262 15.80 -9.57 -0.56
CA ALA A 262 15.02 -8.62 0.23
C ALA A 262 13.70 -8.25 -0.46
N LEU A 263 13.70 -8.09 -1.79
CA LEU A 263 12.48 -7.90 -2.58
C LEU A 263 11.55 -9.12 -2.54
N ALA A 264 12.10 -10.33 -2.65
CA ALA A 264 11.31 -11.56 -2.52
C ALA A 264 10.70 -11.68 -1.11
N GLY A 265 11.46 -11.29 -0.07
CA GLY A 265 10.98 -11.20 1.31
C GLY A 265 9.86 -10.17 1.49
N PHE A 266 9.98 -8.99 0.87
CA PHE A 266 8.93 -7.98 0.87
C PHE A 266 7.66 -8.48 0.17
N MET A 267 7.81 -9.19 -0.97
CA MET A 267 6.68 -9.83 -1.63
C MET A 267 6.02 -10.91 -0.75
N ALA A 268 6.79 -11.71 -0.04
CA ALA A 268 6.25 -12.69 0.89
C ALA A 268 5.50 -11.99 2.05
N MET A 269 6.04 -10.90 2.59
CA MET A 269 5.35 -10.07 3.58
C MET A 269 4.04 -9.51 3.04
N LEU A 270 4.03 -8.97 1.81
CA LEU A 270 2.85 -8.42 1.17
C LEU A 270 1.70 -9.44 1.04
N PHE A 271 2.01 -10.71 0.85
CA PHE A 271 1.00 -11.75 0.69
C PHE A 271 0.65 -12.47 1.98
N LEU A 272 1.59 -12.65 2.91
CA LEU A 272 1.42 -13.55 4.06
C LEU A 272 1.25 -12.83 5.41
N VAL A 273 1.41 -11.51 5.44
CA VAL A 273 1.37 -10.74 6.69
C VAL A 273 0.26 -9.70 6.60
N PRO A 274 -0.70 -9.69 7.54
CA PRO A 274 -1.72 -8.64 7.62
C PRO A 274 -1.11 -7.35 8.22
N PHE A 275 -0.15 -6.76 7.51
CA PHE A 275 0.69 -5.68 8.03
C PHE A 275 -0.08 -4.41 8.36
N ASP A 276 -1.24 -4.17 7.72
CA ASP A 276 -2.12 -3.04 8.04
C ASP A 276 -2.80 -3.20 9.40
N ALA A 277 -3.09 -4.44 9.77
CA ALA A 277 -3.70 -4.76 11.05
C ALA A 277 -2.66 -4.77 12.20
N ILE A 278 -1.36 -4.88 11.86
CA ILE A 278 -0.28 -4.93 12.85
C ILE A 278 0.07 -3.53 13.29
N LYS A 279 -0.16 -3.24 14.59
CA LYS A 279 0.30 -2.02 15.24
C LYS A 279 1.63 -2.26 15.94
N LEU A 280 2.66 -1.61 15.45
CA LEU A 280 3.94 -1.61 16.15
C LEU A 280 3.83 -0.75 17.42
N PRO A 281 4.45 -1.15 18.54
CA PRO A 281 4.47 -0.38 19.79
C PRO A 281 5.35 0.89 19.66
N ILE A 282 5.35 1.49 18.48
CA ILE A 282 6.19 2.62 18.08
C ILE A 282 5.28 3.68 17.51
N ASN A 283 5.17 4.82 18.18
CA ASN A 283 4.47 5.98 17.62
C ASN A 283 5.32 6.62 16.51
N LEU A 284 5.23 6.05 15.30
CA LEU A 284 5.81 6.68 14.13
C LEU A 284 4.92 7.86 13.70
N PRO A 285 5.49 9.01 13.32
CA PRO A 285 4.70 10.19 12.94
C PRO A 285 3.80 9.97 11.73
N LEU A 286 4.04 8.91 10.95
CA LEU A 286 3.35 8.65 9.68
C LEU A 286 2.41 7.44 9.68
N ASN A 287 2.26 6.76 10.73
CA ASN A 287 1.50 5.53 10.99
C ASN A 287 2.43 4.40 11.47
N SER A 288 1.93 3.54 12.36
CA SER A 288 2.73 2.46 12.99
C SER A 288 2.58 1.09 12.29
N SER A 289 2.14 1.06 11.02
CA SER A 289 2.04 -0.19 10.26
C SER A 289 3.42 -0.77 9.88
N LEU A 290 3.50 -2.09 9.80
CA LEU A 290 4.76 -2.84 9.64
C LEU A 290 5.46 -2.58 8.29
N ASP A 291 4.71 -2.28 7.23
CA ASP A 291 5.24 -2.03 5.89
C ASP A 291 6.23 -0.85 5.85
N ARG A 292 6.01 0.19 6.70
CA ARG A 292 6.82 1.41 6.70
C ARG A 292 8.27 1.17 7.11
N PRO A 293 8.58 0.58 8.28
CA PRO A 293 9.95 0.32 8.68
C PRO A 293 10.63 -0.69 7.74
N VAL A 294 9.90 -1.69 7.22
CA VAL A 294 10.45 -2.66 6.27
C VAL A 294 10.82 -1.98 4.94
N LEU A 295 9.97 -1.08 4.43
CA LEU A 295 10.28 -0.31 3.23
C LEU A 295 11.47 0.63 3.44
N VAL A 296 11.55 1.29 4.59
CA VAL A 296 12.71 2.15 4.94
C VAL A 296 14.00 1.32 4.98
N ALA A 297 13.97 0.13 5.58
CA ALA A 297 15.11 -0.78 5.60
C ALA A 297 15.51 -1.23 4.17
N LEU A 298 14.53 -1.57 3.33
CA LEU A 298 14.74 -1.95 1.93
C LEU A 298 15.33 -0.78 1.11
N ALA A 299 14.79 0.42 1.26
CA ALA A 299 15.29 1.62 0.58
C ALA A 299 16.70 1.99 1.05
N THR A 300 16.99 1.86 2.35
CA THR A 300 18.33 2.06 2.90
C THR A 300 19.33 1.07 2.33
N LEU A 301 18.96 -0.23 2.28
CA LEU A 301 19.79 -1.27 1.68
C LEU A 301 20.04 -0.99 0.19
N TRP A 302 19.03 -0.54 -0.53
CA TRP A 302 19.14 -0.13 -1.93
C TRP A 302 20.08 1.08 -2.11
N LEU A 303 19.96 2.12 -1.31
CA LEU A 303 20.86 3.28 -1.33
C LEU A 303 22.31 2.87 -1.00
N LEU A 304 22.51 1.97 -0.02
CA LEU A 304 23.80 1.43 0.31
C LEU A 304 24.43 0.66 -0.88
N THR A 305 23.62 -0.17 -1.55
CA THR A 305 24.11 -0.89 -2.75
C THR A 305 24.44 0.03 -3.90
N LEU A 306 23.67 1.10 -4.11
CA LEU A 306 23.98 2.14 -5.10
C LEU A 306 25.29 2.87 -4.79
N ALA A 307 25.61 3.05 -3.51
CA ALA A 307 26.80 3.73 -3.08
C ALA A 307 28.06 2.86 -3.10
N ILE A 308 27.91 1.57 -2.73
CA ILE A 308 29.04 0.65 -2.51
C ILE A 308 29.41 -0.09 -3.80
N ILE A 309 28.43 -0.49 -4.60
CA ILE A 309 28.64 -1.36 -5.76
C ILE A 309 28.84 -0.51 -7.03
N SER A 310 29.95 -0.76 -7.72
CA SER A 310 30.24 -0.24 -9.06
C SER A 310 30.25 -1.39 -10.08
N GLY A 311 29.83 -1.12 -11.31
CA GLY A 311 29.80 -2.11 -12.39
C GLY A 311 28.48 -2.86 -12.59
N ALA A 312 28.52 -4.03 -13.22
CA ALA A 312 27.35 -4.78 -13.68
C ALA A 312 26.30 -5.17 -12.59
N PRO A 313 26.68 -5.46 -11.33
CA PRO A 313 25.71 -5.76 -10.27
C PRO A 313 24.97 -4.54 -9.72
N ARG A 314 25.35 -3.31 -10.05
CA ARG A 314 24.71 -2.09 -9.55
C ARG A 314 23.26 -1.96 -10.04
N PRO A 315 22.31 -1.57 -9.17
CA PRO A 315 20.95 -1.24 -9.58
C PRO A 315 20.91 -0.14 -10.66
N ARG A 316 20.05 -0.30 -11.67
CA ARG A 316 19.98 0.61 -12.81
C ARG A 316 18.82 1.60 -12.65
N LEU A 317 19.13 2.87 -12.53
CA LEU A 317 18.13 3.94 -12.53
C LEU A 317 17.91 4.43 -13.96
N LYS A 318 16.81 4.00 -14.58
CA LYS A 318 16.38 4.48 -15.89
C LYS A 318 15.01 5.09 -15.80
N LEU A 319 14.91 6.36 -16.13
CA LEU A 319 13.63 7.06 -16.23
C LEU A 319 12.87 6.60 -17.48
N THR A 320 11.63 6.19 -17.28
CA THR A 320 10.71 5.78 -18.36
C THR A 320 9.44 6.65 -18.30
N ARG A 321 8.60 6.56 -19.33
CA ARG A 321 7.30 7.25 -19.35
C ARG A 321 6.40 6.86 -18.15
N VAL A 322 6.56 5.64 -17.62
CA VAL A 322 5.83 5.20 -16.41
C VAL A 322 6.30 6.01 -15.20
N HIS A 323 7.61 6.20 -15.01
CA HIS A 323 8.14 7.06 -13.94
C HIS A 323 7.62 8.48 -14.06
N VAL A 324 7.61 9.04 -15.28
CA VAL A 324 7.11 10.40 -15.52
C VAL A 324 5.63 10.52 -15.15
N ALA A 325 4.79 9.54 -15.51
CA ALA A 325 3.37 9.55 -15.17
C ALA A 325 3.16 9.46 -13.65
N VAL A 326 3.92 8.59 -12.96
CA VAL A 326 3.86 8.45 -11.50
C VAL A 326 4.29 9.74 -10.79
N PHE A 327 5.40 10.35 -11.22
CA PHE A 327 5.85 11.63 -10.65
C PHE A 327 4.91 12.80 -10.97
N ALA A 328 4.29 12.81 -12.15
CA ALA A 328 3.29 13.82 -12.49
C ALA A 328 2.06 13.73 -11.57
N PHE A 329 1.56 12.54 -11.32
CA PHE A 329 0.46 12.33 -10.38
C PHE A 329 0.84 12.78 -8.96
N PHE A 330 2.00 12.36 -8.47
CA PHE A 330 2.50 12.78 -7.15
C PHE A 330 2.69 14.30 -7.05
N GLY A 331 3.25 14.91 -8.07
CA GLY A 331 3.44 16.36 -8.14
C GLY A 331 2.11 17.13 -8.11
N LEU A 332 1.07 16.62 -8.78
CA LEU A 332 -0.28 17.22 -8.72
C LEU A 332 -0.91 17.04 -7.33
N CYS A 333 -0.71 15.90 -6.67
CA CYS A 333 -1.15 15.71 -5.28
C CYS A 333 -0.47 16.73 -4.34
N CYS A 334 0.85 16.90 -4.46
CA CYS A 334 1.59 17.90 -3.69
C CYS A 334 1.11 19.34 -3.99
N LEU A 335 0.89 19.67 -5.26
CA LEU A 335 0.40 20.98 -5.67
C LEU A 335 -1.00 21.27 -5.12
N GLY A 336 -1.93 20.31 -5.21
CA GLY A 336 -3.28 20.43 -4.66
C GLY A 336 -3.27 20.69 -3.15
N ILE A 337 -2.41 19.98 -2.40
CA ILE A 337 -2.23 20.19 -0.96
C ILE A 337 -1.64 21.58 -0.68
N ALA A 338 -0.61 22.00 -1.41
CA ALA A 338 0.04 23.28 -1.19
C ALA A 338 -0.92 24.47 -1.44
N LEU A 339 -1.75 24.39 -2.48
CA LEU A 339 -2.72 25.45 -2.82
C LEU A 339 -3.88 25.52 -1.82
N ASN A 340 -4.28 24.37 -1.25
CA ASN A 340 -5.38 24.30 -0.28
C ASN A 340 -4.90 24.28 1.19
N GLY A 341 -3.63 24.53 1.46
CA GLY A 341 -3.02 24.40 2.78
C GLY A 341 -3.73 25.16 3.89
N HIS A 342 -4.21 26.38 3.60
CA HIS A 342 -4.95 27.17 4.57
C HIS A 342 -6.31 26.55 4.90
N ALA A 343 -7.06 26.07 3.91
CA ALA A 343 -8.34 25.42 4.10
C ALA A 343 -8.18 24.08 4.85
N LEU A 344 -7.17 23.30 4.51
CA LEU A 344 -6.84 22.05 5.20
C LEU A 344 -6.46 22.27 6.66
N ALA A 345 -5.73 23.36 6.96
CA ALA A 345 -5.36 23.72 8.32
C ALA A 345 -6.59 24.15 9.15
N SER A 346 -7.51 24.91 8.55
CA SER A 346 -8.74 25.34 9.23
C SER A 346 -9.69 24.19 9.55
N MET A 347 -9.60 23.07 8.78
CA MET A 347 -10.40 21.86 8.95
C MET A 347 -9.71 20.77 9.79
N ASP A 348 -8.48 21.02 10.29
CA ASP A 348 -7.61 20.05 10.99
C ASP A 348 -7.28 18.79 10.17
N GLU A 349 -7.33 18.88 8.84
CA GLU A 349 -7.10 17.77 7.91
C GLU A 349 -5.62 17.61 7.50
N VAL A 350 -4.74 18.55 7.87
CA VAL A 350 -3.31 18.52 7.48
C VAL A 350 -2.60 17.23 7.90
N SER A 351 -2.87 16.76 9.12
CA SER A 351 -2.25 15.54 9.65
C SER A 351 -2.64 14.30 8.82
N LEU A 352 -3.91 14.20 8.44
CA LEU A 352 -4.43 13.11 7.61
C LEU A 352 -3.79 13.14 6.23
N VAL A 353 -3.84 14.29 5.57
CA VAL A 353 -3.31 14.49 4.21
C VAL A 353 -1.82 14.19 4.13
N VAL A 354 -1.02 14.64 5.10
CA VAL A 354 0.42 14.34 5.16
C VAL A 354 0.68 12.84 5.32
N LYS A 355 -0.10 12.15 6.17
CA LYS A 355 0.00 10.68 6.34
C LYS A 355 -0.32 9.94 5.04
N LYS A 356 -1.38 10.35 4.34
CA LYS A 356 -1.80 9.74 3.07
C LYS A 356 -0.82 10.04 1.94
N LEU A 357 -0.28 11.27 1.86
CA LEU A 357 0.77 11.61 0.91
C LEU A 357 2.05 10.81 1.15
N ALA A 358 2.44 10.60 2.39
CA ALA A 358 3.58 9.77 2.74
C ALA A 358 3.36 8.29 2.37
N LEU A 359 2.11 7.81 2.46
CA LEU A 359 1.73 6.48 1.97
C LEU A 359 1.92 6.38 0.46
N LEU A 360 1.43 7.35 -0.31
CA LEU A 360 1.65 7.41 -1.75
C LEU A 360 3.14 7.47 -2.10
N ALA A 361 3.92 8.29 -1.39
CA ALA A 361 5.38 8.36 -1.56
C ALA A 361 6.05 7.00 -1.29
N SER A 362 5.56 6.21 -0.33
CA SER A 362 6.08 4.88 -0.05
C SER A 362 5.90 3.92 -1.23
N TYR A 363 4.76 3.95 -1.90
CA TYR A 363 4.52 3.15 -3.10
C TYR A 363 5.46 3.55 -4.24
N ILE A 364 5.73 4.84 -4.40
CA ILE A 364 6.64 5.37 -5.43
C ILE A 364 8.08 4.96 -5.16
N VAL A 365 8.54 5.07 -3.92
CA VAL A 365 9.87 4.60 -3.51
C VAL A 365 10.00 3.10 -3.78
N PHE A 366 9.01 2.30 -3.41
CA PHE A 366 8.98 0.88 -3.69
C PHE A 366 9.09 0.60 -5.19
N PHE A 367 8.29 1.28 -6.02
CA PHE A 367 8.35 1.16 -7.49
C PHE A 367 9.76 1.42 -8.03
N ILE A 368 10.42 2.50 -7.59
CA ILE A 368 11.77 2.86 -8.02
C ILE A 368 12.78 1.78 -7.64
N VAL A 369 12.70 1.30 -6.39
CA VAL A 369 13.59 0.22 -5.89
C VAL A 369 13.41 -1.04 -6.72
N VAL A 370 12.18 -1.50 -6.90
CA VAL A 370 11.86 -2.71 -7.67
C VAL A 370 12.33 -2.59 -9.13
N ALA A 371 11.99 -1.48 -9.80
CA ALA A 371 12.34 -1.25 -11.20
C ALA A 371 13.85 -1.16 -11.44
N SER A 372 14.63 -0.75 -10.41
CA SER A 372 16.09 -0.64 -10.51
C SER A 372 16.82 -1.94 -10.20
N VAL A 373 16.23 -2.83 -9.40
CA VAL A 373 16.87 -4.05 -8.88
C VAL A 373 16.59 -5.26 -9.73
N ILE A 374 15.33 -5.46 -10.19
CA ILE A 374 14.91 -6.65 -10.93
C ILE A 374 15.53 -6.64 -12.34
N ARG A 375 16.11 -7.77 -12.72
CA ARG A 375 16.63 -8.00 -14.08
C ARG A 375 15.56 -8.65 -14.96
N PRO A 376 15.58 -8.45 -16.31
CA PRO A 376 14.61 -9.07 -17.22
C PRO A 376 14.53 -10.61 -17.12
N ARG A 377 15.64 -11.28 -16.82
CA ARG A 377 15.73 -12.74 -16.63
C ARG A 377 15.13 -13.23 -15.32
N GLU A 378 14.94 -12.35 -14.35
CA GLU A 378 14.38 -12.65 -13.02
C GLU A 378 12.85 -12.53 -13.01
N VAL A 379 12.27 -11.73 -13.92
CA VAL A 379 10.82 -11.46 -13.97
C VAL A 379 9.97 -12.73 -14.01
N PRO A 380 10.29 -13.78 -14.79
CA PRO A 380 9.51 -15.03 -14.79
C PRO A 380 9.48 -15.71 -13.41
N ARG A 381 10.57 -15.62 -12.66
CA ARG A 381 10.70 -16.23 -11.33
C ARG A 381 9.93 -15.46 -10.26
N TYR A 382 9.95 -14.12 -10.33
CA TYR A 382 9.10 -13.29 -9.48
C TYR A 382 7.61 -13.47 -9.78
N ALA A 383 7.25 -13.64 -11.07
CA ALA A 383 5.88 -13.95 -11.45
C ALA A 383 5.44 -15.32 -10.89
N ALA A 384 6.30 -16.35 -10.96
CA ALA A 384 6.03 -17.65 -10.35
C ALA A 384 5.93 -17.57 -8.81
N LEU A 385 6.80 -16.79 -8.15
CA LEU A 385 6.72 -16.53 -6.71
C LEU A 385 5.37 -15.88 -6.34
N MET A 386 4.96 -14.87 -7.09
CA MET A 386 3.69 -14.16 -6.88
C MET A 386 2.49 -15.11 -7.03
N VAL A 387 2.49 -15.97 -8.05
CA VAL A 387 1.44 -16.99 -8.22
C VAL A 387 1.45 -17.98 -7.05
N GLY A 388 2.62 -18.46 -6.63
CA GLY A 388 2.73 -19.36 -5.47
C GLY A 388 2.22 -18.76 -4.18
N LEU A 389 2.59 -17.52 -3.88
CA LEU A 389 2.11 -16.77 -2.71
C LEU A 389 0.60 -16.53 -2.79
N GLY A 390 0.07 -16.14 -3.94
CA GLY A 390 -1.36 -15.97 -4.16
C GLY A 390 -2.15 -17.26 -3.93
N VAL A 391 -1.61 -18.40 -4.33
CA VAL A 391 -2.22 -19.72 -4.07
C VAL A 391 -2.26 -20.03 -2.58
N ILE A 392 -1.19 -19.74 -1.84
CA ILE A 392 -1.16 -19.92 -0.37
C ILE A 392 -2.26 -19.07 0.28
N VAL A 393 -2.37 -17.79 -0.10
CA VAL A 393 -3.42 -16.90 0.40
C VAL A 393 -4.81 -17.43 0.04
N ALA A 394 -5.02 -17.87 -1.21
CA ALA A 394 -6.30 -18.41 -1.65
C ALA A 394 -6.73 -19.65 -0.86
N ILE A 395 -5.80 -20.56 -0.57
CA ILE A 395 -6.06 -21.74 0.27
C ILE A 395 -6.46 -21.30 1.68
N ALA A 396 -5.69 -20.38 2.28
CA ALA A 396 -6.00 -19.87 3.63
C ALA A 396 -7.35 -19.14 3.66
N THR A 397 -7.70 -18.41 2.61
CA THR A 397 -9.02 -17.76 2.45
C THR A 397 -10.16 -18.77 2.39
N ILE A 398 -9.97 -19.90 1.67
CA ILE A 398 -10.95 -20.98 1.62
C ILE A 398 -11.11 -21.64 2.99
N VAL A 399 -10.00 -21.83 3.71
CA VAL A 399 -10.02 -22.37 5.09
C VAL A 399 -10.78 -21.42 6.01
N GLU A 400 -10.53 -20.11 5.94
CA GLU A 400 -11.25 -19.09 6.70
C GLU A 400 -12.76 -19.14 6.42
N TYR A 401 -13.15 -19.19 5.14
CA TYR A 401 -14.56 -19.30 4.74
C TYR A 401 -15.26 -20.55 5.28
N ARG A 402 -14.54 -21.70 5.35
CA ARG A 402 -15.10 -23.00 5.75
C ARG A 402 -15.11 -23.23 7.25
N LEU A 403 -14.03 -22.80 7.92
CA LEU A 403 -13.79 -23.12 9.33
C LEU A 403 -13.96 -21.90 10.24
N HIS A 404 -14.27 -20.71 9.70
CA HIS A 404 -14.33 -19.46 10.45
C HIS A 404 -13.03 -19.21 11.24
N TYR A 405 -11.89 -19.61 10.67
CA TYR A 405 -10.59 -19.52 11.30
C TYR A 405 -9.56 -18.86 10.39
N ASN A 406 -9.17 -17.63 10.72
CA ASN A 406 -8.16 -16.92 9.96
C ASN A 406 -6.75 -17.30 10.44
N ILE A 407 -6.02 -18.01 9.57
CA ILE A 407 -4.67 -18.52 9.83
C ILE A 407 -3.69 -17.36 10.04
N PHE A 408 -3.77 -16.31 9.22
CA PHE A 408 -2.81 -15.22 9.28
C PHE A 408 -2.94 -14.37 10.54
N TYR A 409 -4.16 -13.95 10.88
CA TYR A 409 -4.41 -13.19 12.09
C TYR A 409 -4.07 -14.00 13.36
N THR A 410 -4.39 -15.30 13.37
CA THR A 410 -4.04 -16.16 14.51
C THR A 410 -2.55 -16.38 14.65
N LEU A 411 -1.84 -16.60 13.52
CA LEU A 411 -0.39 -16.85 13.54
C LEU A 411 0.37 -15.59 13.99
N TRP A 412 0.10 -14.46 13.35
CA TRP A 412 0.80 -13.22 13.64
C TRP A 412 0.38 -12.59 14.97
N GLY A 413 -0.87 -12.79 15.40
CA GLY A 413 -1.37 -12.33 16.70
C GLY A 413 -0.68 -12.97 17.92
N LYS A 414 -0.02 -14.11 17.74
CA LYS A 414 0.81 -14.73 18.79
C LYS A 414 2.15 -13.99 19.00
N VAL A 415 2.61 -13.27 18.00
CA VAL A 415 3.94 -12.62 17.99
C VAL A 415 3.85 -11.11 18.06
N LEU A 416 2.83 -10.53 17.43
CA LEU A 416 2.65 -9.08 17.26
C LEU A 416 1.26 -8.66 17.72
N THR A 417 1.15 -7.40 18.14
CA THR A 417 -0.16 -6.82 18.46
C THR A 417 -0.93 -6.53 17.18
N ILE A 418 -2.06 -7.22 16.99
CA ILE A 418 -2.93 -7.08 15.84
C ILE A 418 -4.21 -6.36 16.26
N THR A 419 -4.63 -5.38 15.46
CA THR A 419 -5.97 -4.80 15.57
C THR A 419 -6.93 -5.69 14.78
N ILE A 420 -7.83 -6.36 15.48
CA ILE A 420 -8.87 -7.18 14.87
C ILE A 420 -9.97 -6.21 14.38
N PRO A 421 -10.39 -6.27 13.10
CA PRO A 421 -11.51 -5.47 12.63
C PRO A 421 -12.77 -5.76 13.43
N SER A 422 -13.61 -4.77 13.68
CA SER A 422 -14.85 -4.91 14.46
C SER A 422 -15.86 -5.89 13.85
N GLU A 423 -15.77 -6.09 12.54
CA GLU A 423 -16.62 -7.01 11.77
C GLU A 423 -15.99 -8.41 11.62
N PHE A 424 -14.91 -8.68 12.34
CA PHE A 424 -14.25 -9.99 12.30
C PHE A 424 -15.20 -11.03 12.91
N ASP A 425 -15.46 -12.13 12.17
CA ASP A 425 -16.41 -13.18 12.50
C ASP A 425 -17.90 -12.75 12.59
N ALA A 426 -18.21 -11.49 12.30
CA ALA A 426 -19.59 -11.04 12.23
C ALA A 426 -20.09 -11.07 10.77
N PRO A 427 -21.33 -11.53 10.53
CA PRO A 427 -21.96 -11.35 9.22
C PRO A 427 -22.17 -9.85 8.98
N ASP A 428 -22.00 -9.42 7.72
CA ASP A 428 -22.34 -8.06 7.33
C ASP A 428 -23.87 -7.82 7.44
N SER A 429 -24.32 -6.57 7.21
CA SER A 429 -25.72 -6.17 7.30
C SER A 429 -26.69 -7.00 6.42
N ILE A 430 -26.16 -7.81 5.50
CA ILE A 430 -26.90 -8.69 4.59
C ILE A 430 -26.67 -10.18 4.93
N GLY A 431 -26.04 -10.47 6.06
CA GLY A 431 -25.80 -11.85 6.54
C GLY A 431 -24.63 -12.58 5.87
N ARG A 432 -23.73 -11.87 5.15
CA ARG A 432 -22.57 -12.48 4.50
C ARG A 432 -21.36 -12.48 5.44
N LEU A 433 -20.62 -13.58 5.44
CA LEU A 433 -19.35 -13.67 6.16
C LEU A 433 -18.32 -12.69 5.60
N THR A 434 -17.61 -12.02 6.50
CA THR A 434 -16.55 -11.10 6.16
C THR A 434 -15.21 -11.82 6.23
N ILE A 435 -14.61 -12.11 5.07
CA ILE A 435 -13.38 -12.90 4.92
C ILE A 435 -12.21 -11.95 4.61
N TYR A 436 -11.18 -11.98 5.42
CA TYR A 436 -10.05 -11.05 5.37
C TYR A 436 -8.77 -11.66 4.77
N GLY A 437 -8.55 -12.98 4.90
CA GLY A 437 -7.29 -13.61 4.51
C GLY A 437 -6.10 -12.96 5.21
N SER A 438 -5.11 -12.52 4.44
CA SER A 438 -3.94 -11.78 4.93
C SER A 438 -4.08 -10.25 4.81
N THR A 439 -5.25 -9.75 4.44
CA THR A 439 -5.50 -8.31 4.21
C THR A 439 -6.41 -7.73 5.30
N SER A 440 -6.57 -6.41 5.31
CA SER A 440 -7.45 -5.72 6.25
C SER A 440 -8.91 -5.60 5.77
N HIS A 441 -9.18 -5.95 4.50
CA HIS A 441 -10.52 -5.80 3.92
C HIS A 441 -10.81 -6.85 2.83
N PRO A 442 -12.04 -7.41 2.74
CA PRO A 442 -12.38 -8.42 1.73
C PRO A 442 -12.25 -7.94 0.27
N LEU A 443 -12.49 -6.66 -0.02
CA LEU A 443 -12.32 -6.07 -1.36
C LEU A 443 -10.84 -6.06 -1.77
N GLU A 444 -9.96 -5.74 -0.84
CA GLU A 444 -8.51 -5.77 -1.02
C GLU A 444 -8.03 -7.18 -1.36
N LEU A 445 -8.50 -8.18 -0.60
CA LEU A 445 -8.19 -9.59 -0.83
C LEU A 445 -8.65 -10.06 -2.21
N ALA A 446 -9.88 -9.75 -2.59
CA ALA A 446 -10.42 -10.10 -3.90
C ALA A 446 -9.60 -9.47 -5.05
N ALA A 447 -9.21 -8.21 -4.92
CA ALA A 447 -8.37 -7.51 -5.90
C ALA A 447 -6.95 -8.08 -5.96
N LEU A 448 -6.34 -8.39 -4.80
CA LEU A 448 -5.02 -9.01 -4.71
C LEU A 448 -4.98 -10.35 -5.49
N LEU A 449 -5.95 -11.24 -5.24
CA LEU A 449 -6.04 -12.53 -5.93
C LEU A 449 -6.32 -12.36 -7.43
N ALA A 450 -7.17 -11.40 -7.80
CA ALA A 450 -7.50 -11.11 -9.20
C ALA A 450 -6.28 -10.54 -9.97
N MET A 451 -5.39 -9.79 -9.35
CA MET A 451 -4.14 -9.31 -9.97
C MET A 451 -3.15 -10.44 -10.29
N VAL A 452 -3.17 -11.49 -9.49
CA VAL A 452 -2.29 -12.66 -9.68
C VAL A 452 -2.80 -13.57 -10.78
N LEU A 453 -4.11 -13.63 -10.98
CA LEU A 453 -4.78 -14.53 -11.92
C LEU A 453 -4.24 -14.46 -13.35
N PRO A 454 -3.98 -13.29 -13.99
CA PRO A 454 -3.43 -13.21 -15.33
C PRO A 454 -2.09 -13.95 -15.49
N PHE A 455 -1.24 -13.91 -14.47
CA PHE A 455 0.05 -14.60 -14.48
C PHE A 455 -0.11 -16.13 -14.44
N ALA A 456 -1.10 -16.61 -13.69
CA ALA A 456 -1.43 -18.04 -13.66
C ALA A 456 -2.02 -18.51 -15.00
N VAL A 457 -2.94 -17.71 -15.61
CA VAL A 457 -3.55 -18.03 -16.90
C VAL A 457 -2.50 -18.05 -18.03
N VAL A 458 -1.63 -17.06 -18.08
CA VAL A 458 -0.53 -17.04 -19.07
C VAL A 458 0.43 -18.19 -18.82
N GLY A 459 0.74 -18.50 -17.56
CA GLY A 459 1.53 -19.67 -17.19
C GLY A 459 0.91 -21.00 -17.66
N LEU A 460 -0.42 -21.14 -17.65
CA LEU A 460 -1.14 -22.28 -18.20
C LEU A 460 -1.03 -22.33 -19.74
N ILE A 461 -1.21 -21.21 -20.40
CA ILE A 461 -1.14 -21.10 -21.87
C ILE A 461 0.26 -21.50 -22.38
N ASP A 462 1.31 -21.06 -21.69
CA ASP A 462 2.70 -21.27 -22.06
C ASP A 462 3.29 -22.56 -21.47
N ALA A 463 2.51 -23.37 -20.72
CA ALA A 463 2.99 -24.57 -20.06
C ALA A 463 3.48 -25.64 -21.04
N ALA A 464 4.76 -25.98 -20.97
CA ALA A 464 5.41 -26.98 -21.83
C ALA A 464 5.12 -28.42 -21.36
N THR A 465 5.02 -28.67 -20.03
CA THR A 465 4.86 -30.00 -19.46
C THR A 465 3.44 -30.21 -18.90
N ARG A 466 3.01 -31.51 -18.88
CA ARG A 466 1.73 -31.88 -18.25
C ARG A 466 1.66 -31.45 -16.76
N ARG A 467 2.78 -31.58 -16.06
CA ARG A 467 2.87 -31.17 -14.64
C ARG A 467 2.62 -29.67 -14.48
N GLN A 468 3.22 -28.83 -15.31
CA GLN A 468 3.00 -27.38 -15.28
C GLN A 468 1.54 -27.03 -15.59
N ARG A 469 0.92 -27.69 -16.59
CA ARG A 469 -0.50 -27.48 -16.91
C ARG A 469 -1.40 -27.78 -15.70
N VAL A 470 -1.20 -28.93 -15.06
CA VAL A 470 -1.96 -29.29 -13.87
C VAL A 470 -1.77 -28.29 -12.74
N LEU A 471 -0.53 -27.89 -12.45
CA LEU A 471 -0.23 -26.91 -11.39
C LEU A 471 -0.87 -25.55 -11.66
N TYR A 472 -0.78 -25.02 -12.88
CA TYR A 472 -1.41 -23.73 -13.20
C TYR A 472 -2.94 -23.85 -13.25
N THR A 473 -3.51 -24.96 -13.70
CA THR A 473 -4.96 -25.20 -13.64
C THR A 473 -5.47 -25.17 -12.20
N LEU A 474 -4.78 -25.88 -11.29
CA LEU A 474 -5.10 -25.87 -9.88
C LEU A 474 -4.91 -24.46 -9.26
N ALA A 475 -3.84 -23.76 -9.63
CA ALA A 475 -3.58 -22.40 -9.16
C ALA A 475 -4.72 -21.44 -9.56
N ILE A 476 -5.17 -21.47 -10.82
CA ILE A 476 -6.29 -20.68 -11.31
C ILE A 476 -7.57 -21.01 -10.54
N GLY A 477 -7.85 -22.31 -10.37
CA GLY A 477 -9.04 -22.76 -9.64
C GLY A 477 -9.04 -22.26 -8.20
N LEU A 478 -7.92 -22.38 -7.49
CA LEU A 478 -7.77 -21.91 -6.11
C LEU A 478 -7.86 -20.39 -6.00
N LEU A 479 -7.21 -19.64 -6.90
CA LEU A 479 -7.28 -18.17 -6.92
C LEU A 479 -8.72 -17.67 -7.11
N ILE A 480 -9.47 -18.28 -8.04
CA ILE A 480 -10.87 -17.94 -8.27
C ILE A 480 -11.73 -18.35 -7.07
N ALA A 481 -11.57 -19.56 -6.55
CA ALA A 481 -12.33 -20.05 -5.41
C ALA A 481 -12.09 -19.19 -4.15
N GLY A 482 -10.83 -18.84 -3.87
CA GLY A 482 -10.47 -17.92 -2.79
C GLY A 482 -11.05 -16.51 -3.01
N GLY A 483 -11.01 -16.00 -4.25
CA GLY A 483 -11.66 -14.73 -4.59
C GLY A 483 -13.16 -14.77 -4.34
N VAL A 484 -13.87 -15.80 -4.82
CA VAL A 484 -15.32 -15.98 -4.64
C VAL A 484 -15.69 -16.14 -3.16
N ALA A 485 -14.83 -16.79 -2.35
CA ALA A 485 -15.03 -16.93 -0.92
C ALA A 485 -15.17 -15.59 -0.17
N THR A 486 -14.60 -14.49 -0.72
CA THR A 486 -14.77 -13.14 -0.16
C THR A 486 -16.20 -12.59 -0.31
N SER A 487 -17.05 -13.23 -1.12
CA SER A 487 -18.46 -12.87 -1.38
C SER A 487 -18.66 -11.42 -1.83
N ARG A 488 -17.70 -10.82 -2.52
CA ARG A 488 -17.73 -9.42 -3.02
C ARG A 488 -17.86 -9.37 -4.54
N LYS A 489 -18.55 -8.33 -5.08
CA LYS A 489 -18.69 -8.12 -6.54
C LYS A 489 -17.34 -8.08 -7.27
N THR A 490 -16.33 -7.53 -6.64
CA THR A 490 -14.95 -7.46 -7.14
C THR A 490 -14.40 -8.84 -7.49
N SER A 491 -14.82 -9.89 -6.78
CA SER A 491 -14.36 -11.27 -7.02
C SER A 491 -14.83 -11.89 -8.33
N LEU A 492 -15.84 -11.30 -8.99
CA LEU A 492 -16.27 -11.68 -10.34
C LEU A 492 -15.85 -10.65 -11.39
N VAL A 493 -16.04 -9.36 -11.11
CA VAL A 493 -15.78 -8.28 -12.08
C VAL A 493 -14.30 -8.19 -12.41
N ALA A 494 -13.41 -8.29 -11.42
CA ALA A 494 -11.98 -8.18 -11.63
C ALA A 494 -11.37 -9.37 -12.41
N PRO A 495 -11.67 -10.65 -12.10
CA PRO A 495 -11.27 -11.79 -12.94
C PRO A 495 -11.87 -11.74 -14.35
N ALA A 496 -13.13 -11.31 -14.51
CA ALA A 496 -13.75 -11.15 -15.82
C ALA A 496 -12.98 -10.12 -16.68
N ALA A 497 -12.60 -8.98 -16.09
CA ALA A 497 -11.77 -7.98 -16.76
C ALA A 497 -10.41 -8.58 -17.19
N ALA A 498 -9.77 -9.37 -16.32
CA ALA A 498 -8.53 -10.07 -16.64
C ALA A 498 -8.67 -10.98 -17.87
N VAL A 499 -9.71 -11.81 -17.88
CA VAL A 499 -10.03 -12.74 -18.97
C VAL A 499 -10.30 -11.99 -20.28
N LEU A 500 -11.09 -10.92 -20.25
CA LEU A 500 -11.39 -10.09 -21.42
C LEU A 500 -10.13 -9.45 -22.00
N LEU A 501 -9.26 -8.90 -21.15
CA LEU A 501 -8.01 -8.28 -21.59
C LEU A 501 -7.02 -9.30 -22.16
N LEU A 502 -6.94 -10.50 -21.58
CA LEU A 502 -6.14 -11.59 -22.15
C LEU A 502 -6.72 -12.09 -23.47
N ALA A 503 -8.05 -12.21 -23.57
CA ALA A 503 -8.73 -12.67 -24.78
C ALA A 503 -8.57 -11.68 -25.94
N ALA A 504 -8.47 -10.39 -25.68
CA ALA A 504 -8.22 -9.36 -26.71
C ALA A 504 -6.93 -9.60 -27.50
N TYR A 505 -5.93 -10.25 -26.91
CA TYR A 505 -4.65 -10.56 -27.55
C TYR A 505 -4.54 -12.02 -27.97
N ARG A 506 -5.09 -12.96 -27.21
CA ARG A 506 -4.94 -14.42 -27.43
C ARG A 506 -6.31 -15.14 -27.32
N PRO A 507 -7.32 -14.79 -28.15
CA PRO A 507 -8.71 -15.26 -27.97
C PRO A 507 -8.84 -16.79 -28.00
N ARG A 508 -8.20 -17.44 -28.97
CA ARG A 508 -8.29 -18.91 -29.10
C ARG A 508 -7.63 -19.67 -27.95
N ALA A 509 -6.54 -19.15 -27.40
CA ALA A 509 -5.84 -19.78 -26.29
C ALA A 509 -6.64 -19.62 -24.98
N VAL A 510 -7.15 -18.40 -24.73
CA VAL A 510 -8.00 -18.10 -23.56
C VAL A 510 -9.28 -18.93 -23.61
N LEU A 511 -9.98 -18.96 -24.75
CA LEU A 511 -11.23 -19.72 -24.88
C LEU A 511 -11.01 -21.23 -24.64
N ARG A 512 -9.95 -21.82 -25.20
CA ARG A 512 -9.60 -23.23 -24.91
C ARG A 512 -9.30 -23.45 -23.43
N SER A 513 -8.55 -22.55 -22.81
CA SER A 513 -8.25 -22.64 -21.37
C SER A 513 -9.52 -22.52 -20.51
N LEU A 514 -10.44 -21.61 -20.85
CA LEU A 514 -11.71 -21.43 -20.15
C LEU A 514 -12.61 -22.66 -20.26
N LEU A 515 -12.74 -23.26 -21.45
CA LEU A 515 -13.53 -24.48 -21.65
C LEU A 515 -12.97 -25.64 -20.81
N THR A 516 -11.65 -25.79 -20.79
CA THR A 516 -10.98 -26.85 -19.99
C THR A 516 -11.16 -26.60 -18.48
N LEU A 517 -11.11 -25.33 -18.07
CA LEU A 517 -11.23 -24.92 -16.69
C LEU A 517 -12.68 -24.87 -16.19
N ALA A 518 -13.68 -24.64 -17.04
CA ALA A 518 -15.05 -24.40 -16.62
C ALA A 518 -15.62 -25.50 -15.72
N VAL A 519 -15.33 -26.77 -16.07
CA VAL A 519 -15.77 -27.92 -15.25
C VAL A 519 -15.00 -27.97 -13.94
N VAL A 520 -13.66 -27.81 -13.99
CA VAL A 520 -12.81 -27.83 -12.78
C VAL A 520 -13.17 -26.67 -11.85
N LEU A 521 -13.39 -25.48 -12.40
CA LEU A 521 -13.78 -24.29 -11.63
C LEU A 521 -15.15 -24.46 -11.00
N GLY A 522 -16.16 -24.94 -11.75
CA GLY A 522 -17.50 -25.17 -11.23
C GLY A 522 -17.51 -26.14 -10.05
N VAL A 523 -16.82 -27.26 -10.19
CA VAL A 523 -16.67 -28.27 -9.12
C VAL A 523 -15.89 -27.69 -7.94
N LEU A 524 -14.74 -27.05 -8.20
CA LEU A 524 -13.88 -26.54 -7.13
C LEU A 524 -14.57 -25.44 -6.32
N VAL A 525 -15.19 -24.46 -6.98
CA VAL A 525 -15.91 -23.37 -6.30
C VAL A 525 -17.11 -23.93 -5.50
N HIS A 526 -17.87 -24.88 -6.09
CA HIS A 526 -19.00 -25.49 -5.41
C HIS A 526 -18.56 -26.25 -4.14
N VAL A 527 -17.45 -26.98 -4.23
CA VAL A 527 -16.93 -27.77 -3.09
C VAL A 527 -16.26 -26.88 -2.04
N THR A 528 -15.47 -25.90 -2.45
CA THR A 528 -14.67 -25.08 -1.51
C THR A 528 -15.45 -23.93 -0.90
N SER A 529 -16.37 -23.33 -1.64
CA SER A 529 -17.11 -22.11 -1.23
C SER A 529 -18.61 -22.24 -1.54
N PRO A 530 -19.32 -23.22 -0.94
CA PRO A 530 -20.74 -23.45 -1.20
C PRO A 530 -21.56 -22.21 -0.84
N GLY A 531 -22.47 -21.80 -1.73
CA GLY A 531 -23.31 -20.61 -1.55
C GLY A 531 -22.65 -19.27 -1.88
N ALA A 532 -21.32 -19.16 -1.81
CA ALA A 532 -20.61 -17.90 -2.09
C ALA A 532 -20.82 -17.44 -3.53
N LEU A 533 -20.79 -18.34 -4.52
CA LEU A 533 -21.06 -18.01 -5.91
C LEU A 533 -22.50 -17.50 -6.11
N GLY A 534 -23.48 -18.18 -5.50
CA GLY A 534 -24.88 -17.73 -5.53
C GLY A 534 -25.07 -16.34 -4.93
N SER A 535 -24.44 -16.10 -3.77
CA SER A 535 -24.44 -14.78 -3.12
C SER A 535 -23.82 -13.66 -3.99
N VAL A 536 -22.76 -13.95 -4.76
CA VAL A 536 -22.15 -12.97 -5.64
C VAL A 536 -22.97 -12.77 -6.91
N VAL A 537 -23.51 -13.85 -7.51
CA VAL A 537 -24.34 -13.80 -8.71
C VAL A 537 -25.65 -13.06 -8.45
N SER A 538 -26.31 -13.32 -7.31
CA SER A 538 -27.53 -12.60 -6.93
C SER A 538 -27.35 -11.09 -6.83
N GLN A 539 -26.15 -10.61 -6.51
CA GLN A 539 -25.81 -9.18 -6.50
C GLN A 539 -25.74 -8.56 -7.92
N LEU A 540 -25.62 -9.39 -8.96
CA LEU A 540 -25.56 -8.95 -10.35
C LEU A 540 -26.91 -9.06 -11.07
N GLU A 541 -27.92 -9.69 -10.45
CA GLU A 541 -29.26 -9.77 -11.03
C GLU A 541 -29.90 -8.37 -11.16
N PRO A 542 -30.54 -8.06 -12.33
CA PRO A 542 -31.09 -6.74 -12.58
C PRO A 542 -32.12 -6.27 -11.53
N GLY A 543 -32.93 -7.19 -10.98
CA GLY A 543 -33.90 -6.89 -9.92
C GLY A 543 -33.29 -6.51 -8.58
N HIS A 544 -32.20 -7.14 -8.22
CA HIS A 544 -31.42 -6.82 -7.01
C HIS A 544 -30.38 -5.70 -7.25
N PHE A 545 -29.99 -5.47 -8.50
CA PHE A 545 -29.09 -4.37 -8.86
C PHE A 545 -29.73 -3.00 -8.65
N ASN A 546 -31.04 -2.90 -8.88
CA ASN A 546 -31.80 -1.65 -8.70
C ASN A 546 -32.43 -1.52 -7.30
N SER A 547 -32.77 -2.63 -6.63
CA SER A 547 -33.40 -2.63 -5.32
C SER A 547 -32.42 -2.73 -4.15
N ALA A 548 -31.18 -3.08 -4.43
CA ALA A 548 -30.17 -3.10 -3.37
C ALA A 548 -29.94 -1.67 -2.88
N LEU A 549 -30.14 -1.47 -1.59
CA LEU A 549 -29.74 -0.27 -0.81
C LEU A 549 -28.42 0.36 -1.28
N THR A 550 -27.56 -0.44 -1.91
CA THR A 550 -26.25 -0.03 -2.44
C THR A 550 -26.31 0.81 -3.73
N THR A 551 -27.31 0.74 -4.57
CA THR A 551 -27.36 1.49 -5.85
C THR A 551 -28.06 2.83 -5.67
N THR A 552 -29.19 2.84 -4.97
CA THR A 552 -29.89 4.07 -4.59
C THR A 552 -29.01 4.91 -3.66
N ASP A 553 -28.37 4.28 -2.68
CA ASP A 553 -27.41 4.91 -1.78
C ASP A 553 -26.18 5.48 -2.52
N ARG A 554 -25.70 4.84 -3.60
CA ARG A 554 -24.59 5.38 -4.43
C ARG A 554 -25.00 6.59 -5.27
N THR A 555 -26.20 6.59 -5.86
CA THR A 555 -26.69 7.75 -6.62
C THR A 555 -26.94 8.94 -5.71
N GLU A 556 -27.54 8.73 -4.55
CA GLU A 556 -27.69 9.78 -3.53
C GLU A 556 -26.33 10.30 -3.03
N ARG A 557 -25.32 9.43 -2.91
CA ARG A 557 -23.95 9.83 -2.56
C ARG A 557 -23.33 10.71 -3.65
N TYR A 558 -23.54 10.39 -4.94
CA TYR A 558 -23.00 11.19 -6.04
C TYR A 558 -23.61 12.58 -6.10
N ASP A 559 -24.93 12.69 -5.90
CA ASP A 559 -25.62 13.98 -5.82
C ASP A 559 -25.15 14.82 -4.61
N ALA A 560 -24.89 14.17 -3.49
CA ALA A 560 -24.44 14.83 -2.29
C ALA A 560 -23.00 15.40 -2.39
N VAL A 561 -22.11 14.80 -3.21
CA VAL A 561 -20.73 15.27 -3.39
C VAL A 561 -20.55 16.20 -4.58
N ARG A 562 -21.59 16.38 -5.39
CA ARG A 562 -21.56 17.28 -6.55
C ARG A 562 -21.14 18.71 -6.24
N PRO A 563 -21.57 19.35 -5.14
CA PRO A 563 -21.11 20.68 -4.78
C PRO A 563 -19.60 20.73 -4.52
N ASP A 564 -19.04 19.72 -3.84
CA ASP A 564 -17.59 19.64 -3.53
C ASP A 564 -16.77 19.49 -4.82
N ILE A 565 -17.25 18.73 -5.79
CA ILE A 565 -16.60 18.57 -7.09
C ILE A 565 -16.60 19.89 -7.87
N VAL A 566 -17.75 20.57 -7.94
CA VAL A 566 -17.90 21.80 -8.74
C VAL A 566 -17.08 22.94 -8.17
N SER A 567 -16.98 23.06 -6.84
CA SER A 567 -16.21 24.11 -6.19
C SER A 567 -14.69 23.98 -6.42
N ASN A 568 -14.18 22.75 -6.64
CA ASN A 568 -12.74 22.47 -6.77
C ASN A 568 -12.41 21.61 -7.98
N LEU A 569 -13.08 21.83 -9.13
CA LEU A 569 -13.08 20.93 -10.27
C LEU A 569 -11.70 20.59 -10.85
N LEU A 570 -10.74 21.52 -10.89
CA LEU A 570 -9.45 21.30 -11.56
C LEU A 570 -8.42 20.59 -10.69
N LEU A 571 -8.22 21.02 -9.45
CA LEU A 571 -7.15 20.56 -8.56
C LEU A 571 -7.66 19.91 -7.27
N GLY A 572 -8.97 19.82 -7.10
CA GLY A 572 -9.57 19.24 -5.90
C GLY A 572 -9.31 20.05 -4.63
N ARG A 573 -9.74 19.52 -3.50
CA ARG A 573 -9.59 20.16 -2.18
C ARG A 573 -8.29 19.78 -1.44
N GLY A 574 -7.50 18.86 -1.99
CA GLY A 574 -6.26 18.29 -1.42
C GLY A 574 -6.31 16.76 -1.39
N TYR A 575 -5.23 16.10 -1.83
CA TYR A 575 -5.15 14.64 -1.92
C TYR A 575 -5.54 13.96 -0.61
N GLU A 576 -6.51 13.02 -0.67
CA GLU A 576 -7.01 12.23 0.46
C GLU A 576 -7.50 13.07 1.67
N SER A 577 -7.95 14.31 1.45
CA SER A 577 -8.55 15.16 2.49
C SER A 577 -10.01 14.79 2.78
N TYR A 578 -10.62 13.94 1.95
CA TYR A 578 -12.00 13.48 2.13
C TYR A 578 -12.02 12.22 3.01
N ASP A 579 -11.99 12.41 4.35
CA ASP A 579 -12.00 11.31 5.31
C ASP A 579 -13.37 10.58 5.30
N PRO A 580 -13.42 9.27 4.98
CA PRO A 580 -14.66 8.49 5.02
C PRO A 580 -15.36 8.49 6.39
N HIS A 581 -14.61 8.65 7.49
CA HIS A 581 -15.16 8.70 8.85
C HIS A 581 -15.86 10.04 9.15
N VAL A 582 -15.43 11.13 8.50
CA VAL A 582 -15.97 12.47 8.70
C VAL A 582 -17.04 12.79 7.66
N TYR A 583 -16.80 12.38 6.40
CA TYR A 583 -17.68 12.73 5.28
C TYR A 583 -18.58 11.56 4.89
N ARG A 584 -18.17 10.74 3.95
CA ARG A 584 -18.90 9.55 3.48
C ARG A 584 -17.93 8.56 2.86
N ILE A 585 -18.28 7.29 2.91
CA ILE A 585 -17.62 6.23 2.14
C ILE A 585 -18.09 6.34 0.70
N LEU A 586 -17.17 6.51 -0.25
CA LEU A 586 -17.48 6.69 -1.68
C LEU A 586 -17.45 5.39 -2.47
N ASP A 587 -16.66 4.40 -2.03
CA ASP A 587 -16.45 3.10 -2.72
C ASP A 587 -16.09 3.26 -4.20
N ASN A 588 -15.37 4.31 -4.57
CA ASN A 588 -14.96 4.60 -5.94
C ASN A 588 -13.74 5.52 -5.95
N GLU A 589 -12.59 4.97 -6.32
CA GLU A 589 -11.32 5.71 -6.35
C GLU A 589 -11.35 6.93 -7.28
N TYR A 590 -11.97 6.79 -8.47
CA TYR A 590 -12.03 7.91 -9.41
C TYR A 590 -12.86 9.07 -8.88
N LEU A 591 -13.95 8.76 -8.16
CA LEU A 591 -14.79 9.78 -7.54
C LEU A 591 -14.05 10.44 -6.36
N GLY A 592 -13.37 9.63 -5.52
CA GLY A 592 -12.53 10.13 -4.43
C GLY A 592 -11.43 11.06 -4.93
N LEU A 593 -10.73 10.65 -6.00
CA LEU A 593 -9.71 11.48 -6.64
C LEU A 593 -10.30 12.74 -7.30
N LEU A 594 -11.49 12.66 -7.89
CA LEU A 594 -12.14 13.82 -8.49
C LEU A 594 -12.44 14.91 -7.45
N ILE A 595 -12.83 14.52 -6.25
CA ILE A 595 -13.08 15.45 -5.14
C ILE A 595 -11.75 15.98 -4.58
N THR A 596 -10.77 15.08 -4.40
CA THR A 596 -9.55 15.40 -3.63
C THR A 596 -8.43 15.98 -4.50
N THR A 597 -8.31 15.58 -5.76
CA THR A 597 -7.27 16.03 -6.71
C THR A 597 -7.81 16.68 -7.98
N GLY A 598 -9.14 16.73 -8.12
CA GLY A 598 -9.81 17.31 -9.27
C GLY A 598 -9.60 16.51 -10.57
N LEU A 599 -10.04 17.10 -11.67
CA LEU A 599 -9.95 16.49 -13.00
C LEU A 599 -8.50 16.20 -13.41
N LEU A 600 -7.57 17.10 -13.09
CA LEU A 600 -6.15 16.92 -13.44
C LEU A 600 -5.54 15.74 -12.72
N GLY A 601 -5.90 15.52 -11.45
CA GLY A 601 -5.44 14.35 -10.69
C GLY A 601 -6.01 13.04 -11.24
N VAL A 602 -7.28 12.99 -11.58
CA VAL A 602 -7.91 11.82 -12.22
C VAL A 602 -7.24 11.50 -13.55
N LEU A 603 -7.00 12.51 -14.40
CA LEU A 603 -6.31 12.33 -15.68
C LEU A 603 -4.87 11.83 -15.48
N ALA A 604 -4.15 12.34 -14.48
CA ALA A 604 -2.81 11.87 -14.17
C ALA A 604 -2.81 10.42 -13.63
N TYR A 605 -3.79 10.05 -12.80
CA TYR A 605 -3.98 8.67 -12.32
C TYR A 605 -4.27 7.71 -13.48
N LEU A 606 -5.19 8.06 -14.38
CA LEU A 606 -5.43 7.33 -15.63
C LEU A 606 -4.18 7.28 -16.50
N GLY A 607 -3.38 8.34 -16.49
CA GLY A 607 -2.09 8.42 -17.17
C GLY A 607 -1.09 7.38 -16.67
N ILE A 608 -1.12 7.00 -15.38
CA ILE A 608 -0.29 5.90 -14.85
C ILE A 608 -0.68 4.57 -15.51
N PHE A 609 -1.97 4.23 -15.53
CA PHE A 609 -2.44 3.02 -16.20
C PHE A 609 -2.13 3.05 -17.69
N GLY A 610 -2.40 4.17 -18.37
CA GLY A 610 -2.09 4.35 -19.79
C GLY A 610 -0.60 4.18 -20.11
N ALA A 611 0.29 4.71 -19.27
CA ALA A 611 1.73 4.57 -19.43
C ALA A 611 2.18 3.11 -19.21
N MET A 612 1.69 2.44 -18.17
CA MET A 612 1.99 1.03 -17.89
C MET A 612 1.46 0.12 -19.00
N MET A 613 0.19 0.28 -19.40
CA MET A 613 -0.43 -0.53 -20.46
C MET A 613 0.21 -0.27 -21.83
N SER A 614 0.52 0.97 -22.17
CA SER A 614 1.26 1.30 -23.39
C SER A 614 2.67 0.70 -23.41
N ALA A 615 3.35 0.69 -22.28
CA ALA A 615 4.66 0.06 -22.15
C ALA A 615 4.57 -1.46 -22.32
N ALA A 616 3.61 -2.12 -21.66
CA ALA A 616 3.35 -3.55 -21.81
C ALA A 616 2.96 -3.92 -23.24
N HIS A 617 2.05 -3.16 -23.88
CA HIS A 617 1.59 -3.38 -25.24
C HIS A 617 2.73 -3.45 -26.26
N ARG A 618 3.74 -2.58 -26.13
CA ARG A 618 4.92 -2.61 -27.01
C ARG A 618 5.76 -3.88 -26.81
N THR A 619 5.87 -4.36 -25.56
CA THR A 619 6.59 -5.59 -25.24
C THR A 619 5.83 -6.84 -25.71
N ILE A 620 4.48 -6.83 -25.64
CA ILE A 620 3.62 -7.90 -26.16
C ILE A 620 3.83 -8.13 -27.65
N ARG A 621 4.08 -7.05 -28.42
CA ARG A 621 4.36 -7.11 -29.87
C ARG A 621 5.82 -7.38 -30.19
N GLY A 622 6.67 -7.51 -29.19
CA GLY A 622 8.09 -7.83 -29.37
C GLY A 622 8.35 -9.27 -29.83
N PRO A 623 9.56 -9.56 -30.28
CA PRO A 623 9.93 -10.87 -30.84
C PRO A 623 10.13 -11.96 -29.78
N ASP A 624 10.36 -11.60 -28.51
CA ASP A 624 10.63 -12.56 -27.44
C ASP A 624 9.30 -13.11 -26.86
N PRO A 625 8.99 -14.40 -27.07
CA PRO A 625 7.71 -14.98 -26.65
C PRO A 625 7.52 -14.97 -25.12
N VAL A 626 8.58 -15.18 -24.34
CA VAL A 626 8.50 -15.19 -22.86
C VAL A 626 8.19 -13.80 -22.33
N ARG A 627 8.88 -12.79 -22.84
CA ARG A 627 8.62 -11.40 -22.45
C ARG A 627 7.25 -10.94 -22.91
N SER A 628 6.83 -11.31 -24.13
CA SER A 628 5.49 -11.01 -24.65
C SER A 628 4.40 -11.57 -23.75
N SER A 629 4.53 -12.81 -23.31
CA SER A 629 3.58 -13.48 -22.44
C SER A 629 3.52 -12.84 -21.06
N LEU A 630 4.66 -12.56 -20.42
CA LEU A 630 4.71 -11.88 -19.13
C LEU A 630 4.19 -10.44 -19.19
N ALA A 631 4.48 -9.73 -20.29
CA ALA A 631 3.94 -8.39 -20.50
C ALA A 631 2.43 -8.42 -20.69
N LEU A 632 1.88 -9.47 -21.34
CA LEU A 632 0.43 -9.66 -21.46
C LEU A 632 -0.22 -9.93 -20.10
N ALA A 633 0.37 -10.77 -19.26
CA ALA A 633 -0.11 -11.00 -17.92
C ALA A 633 -0.10 -9.70 -17.07
N ALA A 634 1.00 -8.95 -17.13
CA ALA A 634 1.14 -7.68 -16.44
C ALA A 634 0.17 -6.61 -16.99
N PHE A 635 -0.06 -6.54 -18.30
CA PHE A 635 -1.07 -5.68 -18.91
C PHE A 635 -2.47 -5.95 -18.36
N ALA A 636 -2.87 -7.22 -18.32
CA ALA A 636 -4.17 -7.62 -17.78
C ALA A 636 -4.27 -7.35 -16.27
N SER A 637 -3.20 -7.59 -15.50
CA SER A 637 -3.16 -7.29 -14.06
C SER A 637 -3.33 -5.79 -13.77
N VAL A 638 -2.69 -4.91 -14.54
CA VAL A 638 -2.89 -3.45 -14.45
C VAL A 638 -4.33 -3.07 -14.80
N GLY A 639 -4.89 -3.67 -15.84
CA GLY A 639 -6.28 -3.44 -16.24
C GLY A 639 -7.31 -3.91 -15.20
N VAL A 640 -7.01 -4.99 -14.47
CA VAL A 640 -7.82 -5.44 -13.32
C VAL A 640 -7.97 -4.32 -12.29
N ILE A 641 -6.88 -3.63 -11.96
CA ILE A 641 -6.92 -2.54 -10.98
C ILE A 641 -7.61 -1.29 -11.53
N ALA A 642 -7.41 -0.97 -12.80
CA ALA A 642 -8.15 0.13 -13.41
C ALA A 642 -9.68 -0.09 -13.33
N VAL A 643 -10.14 -1.33 -13.47
CA VAL A 643 -11.56 -1.69 -13.29
C VAL A 643 -11.95 -1.72 -11.82
N ALA A 644 -11.11 -2.29 -10.95
CA ALA A 644 -11.38 -2.37 -9.51
C ALA A 644 -11.50 -0.98 -8.85
N SER A 645 -10.78 0.03 -9.36
CA SER A 645 -10.87 1.43 -8.91
C SER A 645 -12.26 2.06 -9.10
N VAL A 646 -13.14 1.47 -9.92
CA VAL A 646 -14.56 1.86 -9.99
C VAL A 646 -15.37 1.29 -8.83
N LEU A 647 -14.91 0.20 -8.24
CA LEU A 647 -15.66 -0.59 -7.26
C LEU A 647 -15.30 -0.25 -5.80
N PHE A 648 -14.08 0.26 -5.55
CA PHE A 648 -13.61 0.66 -4.22
C PHE A 648 -12.36 1.56 -4.28
N ASP A 649 -11.99 2.14 -3.15
CA ASP A 649 -10.86 3.07 -2.96
C ASP A 649 -9.54 2.30 -2.91
N VAL A 650 -8.99 1.97 -4.08
CA VAL A 650 -7.81 1.10 -4.25
C VAL A 650 -6.57 1.63 -3.53
N LEU A 651 -6.33 2.94 -3.57
CA LEU A 651 -5.14 3.55 -2.97
C LEU A 651 -5.15 3.54 -1.43
N SER A 652 -6.32 3.37 -0.84
CA SER A 652 -6.47 3.28 0.62
C SER A 652 -6.11 1.90 1.20
N PHE A 653 -6.00 0.87 0.35
CA PHE A 653 -5.70 -0.52 0.73
C PHE A 653 -4.29 -0.94 0.30
N PRO A 654 -3.26 -0.85 1.16
CA PRO A 654 -1.84 -0.84 0.77
C PRO A 654 -1.34 -2.07 0.00
N HIS A 655 -1.90 -3.27 0.22
CA HIS A 655 -1.49 -4.47 -0.51
C HIS A 655 -1.66 -4.31 -2.02
N VAL A 656 -2.75 -3.68 -2.45
CA VAL A 656 -3.08 -3.52 -3.87
C VAL A 656 -2.16 -2.53 -4.58
N PRO A 657 -1.94 -1.29 -4.09
CA PRO A 657 -0.97 -0.37 -4.69
C PRO A 657 0.47 -0.91 -4.70
N TYR A 658 0.94 -1.55 -3.63
CA TYR A 658 2.27 -2.15 -3.65
C TYR A 658 2.39 -3.20 -4.77
N LEU A 659 1.38 -4.06 -4.94
CA LEU A 659 1.37 -5.06 -6.01
C LEU A 659 1.26 -4.40 -7.40
N LEU A 660 0.44 -3.36 -7.56
CA LEU A 660 0.33 -2.59 -8.80
C LEU A 660 1.67 -2.00 -9.22
N PHE A 661 2.37 -1.35 -8.29
CA PHE A 661 3.68 -0.76 -8.55
C PHE A 661 4.76 -1.82 -8.77
N PHE A 662 4.66 -2.99 -8.13
CA PHE A 662 5.53 -4.12 -8.43
C PHE A 662 5.34 -4.62 -9.87
N VAL A 663 4.10 -4.83 -10.30
CA VAL A 663 3.75 -5.21 -11.68
C VAL A 663 4.18 -4.12 -12.68
N GLY A 664 3.98 -2.85 -12.34
CA GLY A 664 4.47 -1.71 -13.13
C GLY A 664 5.99 -1.72 -13.31
N ALA A 665 6.74 -2.07 -12.27
CA ALA A 665 8.19 -2.22 -12.32
C ALA A 665 8.60 -3.42 -13.20
N MET A 666 7.89 -4.55 -13.13
CA MET A 666 8.10 -5.68 -14.05
C MET A 666 7.91 -5.26 -15.51
N ILE A 667 6.87 -4.47 -15.82
CA ILE A 667 6.63 -3.93 -17.18
C ILE A 667 7.81 -3.09 -17.66
N VAL A 668 8.31 -2.20 -16.81
CA VAL A 668 9.46 -1.35 -17.11
C VAL A 668 10.70 -2.21 -17.40
N THR A 669 10.95 -3.21 -16.57
CA THR A 669 12.09 -4.12 -16.68
C THR A 669 12.01 -4.97 -17.95
N LEU A 670 10.84 -5.49 -18.31
CA LEU A 670 10.66 -6.32 -19.52
C LEU A 670 10.94 -5.55 -20.82
N ARG A 671 10.84 -4.21 -20.82
CA ARG A 671 11.20 -3.36 -21.97
C ARG A 671 12.69 -3.22 -22.19
N GLU A 672 13.52 -3.52 -21.21
CA GLU A 672 14.96 -3.43 -21.40
C GLU A 672 15.40 -4.40 -22.51
N PRO A 673 16.21 -3.95 -23.47
CA PRO A 673 16.78 -4.88 -24.46
C PRO A 673 17.54 -5.95 -23.69
N SER A 674 17.36 -7.23 -24.10
CA SER A 674 18.25 -8.28 -23.64
C SER A 674 19.65 -7.86 -24.04
N PRO A 675 20.67 -7.97 -23.19
CA PRO A 675 22.03 -7.93 -23.71
C PRO A 675 22.04 -8.93 -24.85
N ALA A 676 22.44 -8.45 -26.06
CA ALA A 676 22.61 -9.32 -27.23
C ALA A 676 23.39 -10.55 -26.75
N PRO A 677 23.00 -11.78 -27.12
CA PRO A 677 23.88 -12.91 -26.91
C PRO A 677 25.20 -12.44 -27.50
N GLU A 678 26.22 -12.37 -26.64
CA GLU A 678 27.57 -12.09 -27.11
C GLU A 678 27.75 -12.91 -28.40
N PRO A 679 28.02 -12.29 -29.56
CA PRO A 679 28.14 -13.07 -30.79
C PRO A 679 29.11 -14.16 -30.42
N ALA A 680 28.66 -15.43 -30.56
CA ALA A 680 29.54 -16.54 -30.36
C ALA A 680 30.75 -16.16 -31.20
N ARG A 681 31.82 -15.75 -30.51
CA ARG A 681 33.07 -15.37 -31.21
C ARG A 681 33.28 -16.54 -32.12
N ARG A 682 33.00 -16.36 -33.42
CA ARG A 682 33.46 -17.30 -34.43
C ARG A 682 34.90 -17.49 -34.02
N ARG A 683 35.21 -18.69 -33.52
CA ARG A 683 36.59 -19.12 -33.45
C ARG A 683 37.09 -18.84 -34.83
N ALA A 684 37.77 -17.73 -35.01
CA ALA A 684 38.70 -17.63 -36.13
C ALA A 684 39.58 -18.84 -35.90
N SER A 685 39.31 -19.88 -36.65
CA SER A 685 40.25 -20.98 -36.78
C SER A 685 41.58 -20.27 -37.00
N ALA A 686 42.41 -20.30 -35.98
CA ALA A 686 43.77 -19.83 -36.11
C ALA A 686 44.30 -20.55 -37.39
N PRO A 687 44.86 -19.82 -38.35
CA PRO A 687 45.47 -20.48 -39.49
C PRO A 687 46.44 -21.47 -38.86
N SER A 688 46.29 -22.75 -39.22
CA SER A 688 47.22 -23.81 -38.83
C SER A 688 48.63 -23.25 -39.05
N PRO A 689 49.54 -23.28 -38.08
CA PRO A 689 50.93 -22.87 -38.33
C PRO A 689 51.45 -23.74 -39.44
N LEU A 690 51.86 -23.11 -40.55
CA LEU A 690 52.61 -23.74 -41.59
C LEU A 690 53.77 -24.49 -40.91
N PRO A 691 53.99 -25.76 -41.20
CA PRO A 691 55.16 -26.50 -40.71
C PRO A 691 56.41 -25.73 -41.14
N LEU A 692 57.18 -25.26 -40.16
CA LEU A 692 58.52 -24.74 -40.36
C LEU A 692 59.30 -25.90 -40.93
N GLY A 693 59.54 -25.88 -42.26
CA GLY A 693 60.42 -26.79 -42.90
C GLY A 693 61.84 -26.60 -42.38
N ASP A 694 62.47 -27.70 -41.98
CA ASP A 694 63.87 -27.73 -41.55
C ASP A 694 64.75 -27.16 -42.71
N ALA A 695 65.44 -26.07 -42.40
CA ALA A 695 66.34 -25.37 -43.31
C ALA A 695 67.71 -26.00 -43.29
N ASP A 696 67.80 -27.30 -43.54
CA ASP A 696 69.11 -27.96 -43.71
C ASP A 696 68.93 -29.27 -44.61
N GLN A 697 68.58 -29.08 -45.86
CA GLN A 697 68.88 -30.11 -46.88
C GLN A 697 69.39 -29.43 -48.15
N PRO A 698 70.56 -29.92 -48.69
CA PRO A 698 71.15 -29.37 -49.89
C PRO A 698 70.36 -29.82 -51.16
N LEU A 699 70.16 -28.87 -52.06
CA LEU A 699 69.54 -29.04 -53.37
C LEU A 699 70.34 -30.07 -54.21
N GLY A 700 69.75 -31.21 -54.50
CA GLY A 700 70.22 -32.15 -55.51
C GLY A 700 69.73 -31.74 -56.92
N PRO A 701 70.35 -32.16 -57.99
CA PRO A 701 70.14 -31.62 -59.34
C PRO A 701 68.83 -32.06 -59.97
N ILE A 702 68.25 -31.10 -60.73
CA ILE A 702 67.04 -31.24 -61.53
C ILE A 702 67.29 -32.29 -62.64
N GLN A 703 66.47 -33.36 -62.69
CA GLN A 703 66.34 -34.26 -63.78
C GLN A 703 65.00 -34.04 -64.48
N ASP A 704 65.01 -33.54 -65.70
CA ASP A 704 63.92 -33.57 -66.68
C ASP A 704 63.57 -35.02 -66.96
N ASP A 705 62.32 -35.43 -66.80
CA ASP A 705 61.80 -36.64 -67.36
C ASP A 705 60.34 -36.38 -67.81
N ASP A 706 60.27 -36.21 -69.17
CA ASP A 706 59.03 -36.27 -69.94
C ASP A 706 58.44 -37.67 -69.79
N ARG A 707 57.20 -37.81 -69.33
CA ARG A 707 56.32 -38.92 -69.72
C ARG A 707 54.84 -38.53 -69.52
N ASP A 708 54.15 -38.44 -70.64
CA ASP A 708 52.72 -38.52 -70.82
C ASP A 708 52.12 -39.75 -70.12
N ASP A 709 51.10 -39.54 -69.28
CA ASP A 709 50.15 -40.56 -68.86
C ASP A 709 48.72 -40.03 -68.91
N PRO A 710 47.88 -40.47 -69.86
CA PRO A 710 46.48 -40.04 -69.99
C PRO A 710 45.57 -41.04 -69.29
N ARG A 711 45.19 -40.84 -68.03
CA ARG A 711 44.03 -41.50 -67.39
C ARG A 711 43.70 -40.87 -66.00
N LEU A 712 42.83 -39.87 -66.03
CA LEU A 712 42.03 -39.52 -64.84
C LEU A 712 40.56 -39.54 -65.26
N PRO A 713 39.66 -40.26 -64.52
CA PRO A 713 38.25 -40.26 -64.83
C PRO A 713 37.60 -38.96 -64.29
N GLU A 714 36.69 -38.41 -65.09
CA GLU A 714 35.81 -37.27 -64.72
C GLU A 714 34.91 -37.60 -63.50
N PRO A 715 34.64 -36.70 -62.63
CA PRO A 715 33.65 -36.88 -61.57
C PRO A 715 32.22 -36.63 -62.09
N ASP A 716 31.37 -37.65 -61.94
CA ASP A 716 29.93 -37.62 -62.21
C ASP A 716 29.23 -36.61 -61.29
N TYR A 717 28.73 -35.55 -61.86
CA TYR A 717 27.76 -34.62 -61.20
C TYR A 717 26.35 -35.11 -61.57
N ALA A 718 25.67 -35.82 -60.64
CA ALA A 718 24.23 -36.02 -60.65
C ALA A 718 23.50 -34.87 -60.03
N PRO A 719 22.55 -34.20 -60.70
CA PRO A 719 21.76 -33.12 -60.06
C PRO A 719 20.69 -33.71 -59.16
N ALA A 720 20.58 -33.14 -57.95
CA ALA A 720 19.55 -33.48 -56.96
C ALA A 720 18.12 -33.13 -57.48
N PRO A 721 17.10 -33.94 -57.14
CA PRO A 721 15.73 -33.71 -57.62
C PRO A 721 15.06 -32.49 -56.94
N VAL A 722 14.56 -31.60 -57.79
CA VAL A 722 13.71 -30.46 -57.40
C VAL A 722 12.36 -31.00 -56.95
N ARG A 723 12.00 -30.80 -55.67
CA ARG A 723 10.66 -31.02 -55.15
C ARG A 723 9.72 -29.90 -55.63
N VAL A 724 8.87 -30.23 -56.60
CA VAL A 724 7.74 -29.40 -57.02
C VAL A 724 6.66 -29.41 -55.92
N ARG A 725 6.36 -28.25 -55.35
CA ARG A 725 5.22 -28.02 -54.47
C ARG A 725 3.94 -28.00 -55.28
N ARG A 726 3.07 -29.01 -55.11
CA ARG A 726 1.69 -28.99 -55.64
C ARG A 726 0.83 -27.96 -54.91
N GLN A 727 0.25 -27.05 -55.65
CA GLN A 727 -0.85 -26.19 -55.18
C GLN A 727 -2.14 -27.01 -55.08
N PRO A 728 -2.99 -26.81 -54.06
CA PRO A 728 -4.33 -27.42 -54.04
C PRO A 728 -5.28 -26.65 -54.97
N ALA A 729 -6.10 -27.40 -55.67
CA ALA A 729 -7.16 -26.94 -56.58
C ALA A 729 -8.31 -26.26 -55.80
N PRO A 730 -9.06 -25.31 -56.39
CA PRO A 730 -10.21 -24.71 -55.80
C PRO A 730 -11.41 -25.67 -55.80
N VAL A 731 -12.06 -25.80 -54.65
CA VAL A 731 -13.40 -26.44 -54.52
C VAL A 731 -14.46 -25.37 -54.70
N GLY A 732 -15.40 -25.65 -55.59
CA GLY A 732 -16.59 -24.88 -55.86
C GLY A 732 -17.63 -24.86 -54.72
#